data_c5401e55ee2d6094dbe617c81d4c53ea
#
_entry.id   c5401e55ee2d6094dbe617c81d4c53ea
#
_cell.length_a   1.000
_cell.length_b   1.000
_cell.length_c   1.000
_cell.angle_alpha   90.00
_cell.angle_beta   90.00
_cell.angle_gamma   90.00
#
_symmetry.space_group_name_H-M   'P 1'
#
loop_
_entity.id
_entity.type
_entity.pdbx_description
1 polymer ?
#
loop_
_entity_poly.entity_id
_entity_poly.type
_entity_poly.pdbx_seq_one_letter_code
_entity_poly.pdbx_strand_id
1 'polypeptide(L)'
;MKRYLFLLILAICSSGLNAQISIDIDLNKRGIAISPMLYGIFFEDINHAADGGLYAELIRNRSFEEDGPHPAGPNPENPEEAMAWNTIGQGTTLKRTTENMLNKAQNHAAILNVKTPKGGVTNEGFWGINCVAGQQYTFSLWVRAISGKPGNLTISLVSENGSTLGITKLKGKLSKHWQKMEATLIPTANDPKALFQLTMSGVGTIEMDVVSLFPPTYKGRPNGCRPQLAEMLAKMKPQFMRFPGGCYVEGQGDSTNAFHWERTIGPIEKRPGHYNANWKYWTSDGLGFHEFLQLAEDIGTKLLYVVNVGIWHGGVTPVNQLEPWIQECMDALEYANGDITTRFGRMRAENGHPQPFNIEYLEIGNENGNNRFDDNSDMSDHYFERYRLFYDAVKSKYPNMKCVGNVQAWGTDWPSWRSQEPVELVDEHYYRNPSWFADAFNKYNNYDRKGPGVYVGEYAVTSQFGKVGNMNAALGEAVYMIGMEHNSDIVKMNSYAPLFVNDNASNWPTDLIHFNSSDAFGTPSYWVQQLFSTHVGTRLINSEMEWELPEVKIQETKNPIHIGVSAWNTKATFKDPQVIIDEQIIALPAIEDWSTPFPDQNPDGPKRIRAKRKWIIKEGSVTNFGETQGNLWICPTEIAAKKYTYKVRAYKESGDEGFLMVFNYENDKDFDWFNVGGWGNATNNIEQSKDGGRINLTAGQGYKVEEGRWYDLRVEVDGDSMTTYIDDKLQLQSKHRDTSMRGVYHNVTIDEINNLMYIKVVNVGNTGTDGTTNLSNGSVKTAEMIRLSSQDGQDENTKEYPFNIIPRSGKVHMENNGARLCFPVEPFSINIITAKLK
;
A
#
# COMPACT_ATOMS: atom_id res chain seq x y z
N MET A 1 -55.33 53.54 -11.70
CA MET A 1 -55.58 52.87 -10.40
C MET A 1 -55.00 51.41 -10.46
N LYS A 2 -53.83 51.22 -9.86
CA LYS A 2 -53.13 49.97 -9.82
C LYS A 2 -53.65 49.15 -8.63
N ARG A 3 -54.16 47.98 -8.84
CA ARG A 3 -54.50 46.99 -7.80
C ARG A 3 -53.25 46.10 -7.56
N TYR A 4 -52.69 46.17 -6.34
CA TYR A 4 -51.70 45.25 -5.86
C TYR A 4 -52.38 43.98 -5.35
N LEU A 5 -52.05 42.84 -5.94
CA LEU A 5 -52.44 41.51 -5.48
C LEU A 5 -51.33 40.97 -4.58
N PHE A 6 -51.57 40.88 -3.27
CA PHE A 6 -50.70 40.23 -2.31
C PHE A 6 -50.91 38.70 -2.43
N LEU A 7 -49.91 38.02 -2.94
CA LEU A 7 -49.81 36.57 -2.82
C LEU A 7 -49.20 36.21 -1.46
N LEU A 8 -50.03 35.67 -0.58
CA LEU A 8 -49.61 35.05 0.68
C LEU A 8 -49.05 33.65 0.34
N ILE A 9 -47.74 33.49 0.34
CA ILE A 9 -47.12 32.18 0.27
C ILE A 9 -47.16 31.59 1.69
N LEU A 10 -48.12 30.66 1.90
CA LEU A 10 -48.06 29.77 3.05
C LEU A 10 -46.85 28.84 2.86
N ALA A 11 -45.79 29.08 3.62
CA ALA A 11 -44.75 28.08 3.84
C ALA A 11 -45.35 26.95 4.69
N ILE A 12 -45.76 25.89 4.06
CA ILE A 12 -46.03 24.62 4.74
C ILE A 12 -44.68 24.10 5.17
N CYS A 13 -44.34 24.29 6.43
CA CYS A 13 -43.28 23.48 7.08
C CYS A 13 -43.77 22.05 7.07
N SER A 14 -43.38 21.30 6.07
CA SER A 14 -43.36 19.84 6.16
C SER A 14 -42.36 19.48 7.26
N SER A 15 -42.84 19.12 8.42
CA SER A 15 -42.08 18.41 9.43
C SER A 15 -41.77 17.02 8.86
N GLY A 16 -40.82 16.95 7.92
CA GLY A 16 -40.08 15.71 7.62
C GLY A 16 -39.35 15.34 8.93
N LEU A 17 -39.45 14.11 9.34
CA LEU A 17 -38.58 13.56 10.35
C LEU A 17 -37.15 13.80 9.85
N ASN A 18 -36.53 14.88 10.34
CA ASN A 18 -35.10 15.14 10.09
C ASN A 18 -34.35 14.13 10.92
N ALA A 19 -33.63 13.25 10.24
CA ALA A 19 -32.61 12.45 10.87
C ALA A 19 -31.74 13.34 11.75
N GLN A 20 -31.46 12.88 12.93
CA GLN A 20 -30.70 13.64 13.90
C GLN A 20 -29.69 12.71 14.59
N ILE A 21 -28.48 13.22 14.76
CA ILE A 21 -27.47 12.58 15.59
C ILE A 21 -27.40 13.35 16.91
N SER A 22 -27.56 12.64 18.04
CA SER A 22 -27.40 13.21 19.37
C SER A 22 -26.31 12.44 20.12
N ILE A 23 -25.32 13.13 20.64
CA ILE A 23 -24.21 12.55 21.41
C ILE A 23 -24.25 13.15 22.82
N ASP A 24 -24.53 12.32 23.81
CA ASP A 24 -24.53 12.71 25.23
C ASP A 24 -23.14 12.45 25.83
N ILE A 25 -22.52 13.49 26.34
CA ILE A 25 -21.16 13.48 26.87
C ILE A 25 -21.17 13.92 28.33
N ASP A 26 -20.84 13.00 29.24
CA ASP A 26 -20.62 13.34 30.66
C ASP A 26 -19.10 13.50 30.88
N LEU A 27 -18.66 14.76 31.10
CA LEU A 27 -17.26 15.06 31.30
C LEU A 27 -16.63 14.43 32.55
N ASN A 28 -17.43 13.86 33.45
CA ASN A 28 -16.93 13.11 34.60
C ASN A 28 -16.76 11.61 34.32
N LYS A 29 -17.36 11.08 33.27
CA LYS A 29 -17.25 9.65 32.91
C LYS A 29 -15.97 9.36 32.11
N ARG A 30 -14.82 9.41 32.80
CA ARG A 30 -13.52 9.10 32.19
C ARG A 30 -13.43 7.61 31.88
N GLY A 31 -13.13 7.29 30.62
CA GLY A 31 -12.85 5.93 30.14
C GLY A 31 -11.37 5.54 30.29
N ILE A 32 -10.94 4.62 29.44
CA ILE A 32 -9.56 4.13 29.40
C ILE A 32 -8.57 5.22 28.95
N ALA A 33 -7.29 5.05 29.32
CA ALA A 33 -6.21 5.85 28.76
C ALA A 33 -5.95 5.45 27.30
N ILE A 34 -5.72 6.44 26.44
CA ILE A 34 -5.27 6.21 25.07
C ILE A 34 -3.77 5.96 25.08
N SER A 35 -3.31 4.96 24.33
CA SER A 35 -1.89 4.70 24.19
C SER A 35 -1.17 5.89 23.57
N PRO A 36 -0.08 6.39 24.16
CA PRO A 36 0.71 7.46 23.54
C PRO A 36 1.44 7.01 22.29
N MET A 37 1.43 5.72 21.98
CA MET A 37 2.05 5.10 20.81
C MET A 37 1.02 4.64 19.78
N LEU A 38 -0.26 5.05 19.90
CA LEU A 38 -1.35 4.48 19.12
C LEU A 38 -1.15 4.65 17.61
N TYR A 39 -0.67 5.80 17.14
CA TYR A 39 -0.55 6.13 15.72
C TYR A 39 0.91 6.25 15.27
N GLY A 40 1.30 5.40 14.34
CA GLY A 40 2.64 5.42 13.73
C GLY A 40 2.59 5.36 12.22
N ILE A 41 3.76 5.17 11.63
CA ILE A 41 3.94 4.92 10.20
C ILE A 41 4.74 3.65 9.98
N PHE A 42 4.52 3.02 8.84
CA PHE A 42 5.25 1.86 8.36
C PHE A 42 5.95 2.18 7.05
N PHE A 43 7.26 2.01 7.01
CA PHE A 43 8.04 2.16 5.79
C PHE A 43 8.54 0.81 5.28
N GLU A 44 8.32 0.55 4.00
CA GLU A 44 8.90 -0.54 3.24
C GLU A 44 9.38 -0.01 1.88
N ASP A 45 10.50 -0.55 1.36
CA ASP A 45 10.94 -0.26 -0.01
C ASP A 45 10.14 -1.10 -1.02
N ILE A 46 8.89 -0.68 -1.20
CA ILE A 46 7.90 -1.17 -2.17
C ILE A 46 7.52 0.00 -3.09
N ASN A 47 7.12 -0.27 -4.33
CA ASN A 47 6.66 0.76 -5.26
C ASN A 47 7.65 1.91 -5.47
N HIS A 48 8.97 1.61 -5.41
CA HIS A 48 10.03 2.63 -5.45
C HIS A 48 9.93 3.67 -4.33
N ALA A 49 9.53 3.24 -3.12
CA ALA A 49 9.40 4.14 -1.98
C ALA A 49 10.73 4.73 -1.50
N ALA A 50 11.85 3.99 -1.63
CA ALA A 50 13.19 4.47 -1.34
C ALA A 50 13.81 5.12 -2.58
N ASP A 51 14.45 4.37 -3.45
CA ASP A 51 15.07 4.86 -4.68
C ASP A 51 14.02 5.35 -5.68
N GLY A 52 14.14 6.62 -6.09
CA GLY A 52 13.13 7.32 -6.91
C GLY A 52 11.95 7.87 -6.10
N GLY A 53 11.99 7.73 -4.77
CA GLY A 53 10.98 8.16 -3.82
C GLY A 53 11.53 9.02 -2.70
N LEU A 54 11.52 8.51 -1.47
CA LEU A 54 11.93 9.23 -0.27
C LEU A 54 13.43 9.55 -0.25
N TYR A 55 14.26 8.68 -0.80
CA TYR A 55 15.69 8.92 -0.96
C TYR A 55 15.94 9.98 -2.06
N ALA A 56 16.72 11.00 -1.73
CA ALA A 56 16.83 12.18 -2.60
C ALA A 56 17.86 12.02 -3.75
N GLU A 57 18.52 10.89 -3.92
CA GLU A 57 19.41 10.62 -5.06
C GLU A 57 18.63 10.70 -6.37
N LEU A 58 19.13 11.47 -7.32
CA LEU A 58 18.46 11.68 -8.60
C LEU A 58 18.99 10.78 -9.74
N ILE A 59 20.19 10.21 -9.58
CA ILE A 59 20.79 9.35 -10.59
C ILE A 59 20.37 7.90 -10.37
N ARG A 60 19.65 7.32 -11.31
CA ARG A 60 19.36 5.89 -11.30
C ARG A 60 20.60 5.10 -11.70
N ASN A 61 20.81 3.94 -11.07
CA ASN A 61 21.98 3.09 -11.31
C ASN A 61 23.31 3.88 -11.23
N ARG A 62 23.48 4.62 -10.13
CA ARG A 62 24.63 5.51 -9.89
C ARG A 62 25.98 4.78 -9.89
N SER A 63 25.99 3.51 -9.48
CA SER A 63 27.18 2.65 -9.32
C SER A 63 27.25 1.54 -10.37
N PHE A 64 26.41 1.57 -11.40
CA PHE A 64 26.40 0.59 -12.50
C PHE A 64 26.15 -0.85 -12.08
N GLU A 65 25.61 -1.08 -10.90
CA GLU A 65 25.34 -2.41 -10.35
C GLU A 65 24.00 -2.99 -10.82
N GLU A 66 23.03 -2.15 -11.20
CA GLU A 66 21.75 -2.60 -11.75
C GLU A 66 21.99 -3.31 -13.08
N ASP A 67 21.70 -4.60 -13.15
CA ASP A 67 22.19 -5.51 -14.17
C ASP A 67 21.13 -6.09 -15.11
N GLY A 68 19.94 -5.50 -15.17
CA GLY A 68 19.00 -5.95 -16.17
C GLY A 68 17.57 -5.43 -16.00
N PRO A 69 16.73 -5.68 -17.02
CA PRO A 69 15.31 -5.35 -16.93
C PRO A 69 14.63 -6.36 -15.98
N HIS A 70 14.31 -5.94 -14.77
CA HIS A 70 13.52 -6.76 -13.86
C HIS A 70 12.06 -6.88 -14.36
N PRO A 71 11.39 -8.05 -14.17
CA PRO A 71 11.72 -9.16 -13.27
C PRO A 71 12.59 -10.28 -13.90
N ALA A 72 13.19 -10.08 -15.04
CA ALA A 72 13.93 -11.14 -15.74
C ALA A 72 15.32 -11.45 -15.15
N GLY A 73 15.80 -10.66 -14.17
CA GLY A 73 17.16 -10.80 -13.64
C GLY A 73 18.22 -10.18 -14.56
N PRO A 74 19.50 -10.56 -14.41
CA PRO A 74 20.58 -10.06 -15.25
C PRO A 74 20.28 -10.24 -16.72
N ASN A 75 20.61 -9.24 -17.55
CA ASN A 75 20.46 -9.38 -18.99
C ASN A 75 21.58 -10.29 -19.54
N PRO A 76 21.34 -11.58 -19.77
CA PRO A 76 22.37 -12.50 -20.21
C PRO A 76 22.84 -12.23 -21.64
N GLU A 77 22.03 -11.51 -22.45
CA GLU A 77 22.35 -11.19 -23.83
C GLU A 77 23.30 -9.98 -23.91
N ASN A 78 23.29 -9.10 -22.90
CA ASN A 78 24.17 -7.92 -22.87
C ASN A 78 24.63 -7.57 -21.44
N PRO A 79 25.55 -8.35 -20.86
CA PRO A 79 26.03 -8.12 -19.49
C PRO A 79 26.87 -6.82 -19.34
N GLU A 80 27.32 -6.24 -20.45
CA GLU A 80 28.08 -4.98 -20.47
C GLU A 80 27.17 -3.73 -20.53
N GLU A 81 25.86 -3.91 -20.63
CA GLU A 81 24.90 -2.79 -20.68
C GLU A 81 24.83 -2.08 -19.32
N ALA A 82 24.93 -0.75 -19.34
CA ALA A 82 24.72 0.08 -18.16
C ALA A 82 23.27 0.58 -18.16
N MET A 83 22.39 -0.11 -17.43
CA MET A 83 20.97 0.26 -17.31
C MET A 83 20.79 1.72 -16.89
N ALA A 84 19.75 2.38 -17.42
CA ALA A 84 19.41 3.79 -17.23
C ALA A 84 20.41 4.81 -17.80
N TRP A 85 21.48 4.37 -18.49
CA TRP A 85 22.48 5.23 -19.10
C TRP A 85 22.47 5.12 -20.62
N ASN A 86 22.48 6.26 -21.29
CA ASN A 86 22.56 6.35 -22.74
C ASN A 86 23.77 7.17 -23.16
N THR A 87 24.33 6.91 -24.36
CA THR A 87 25.48 7.62 -24.88
C THR A 87 25.09 8.87 -25.68
N ILE A 88 25.93 9.90 -25.64
CA ILE A 88 25.83 11.15 -26.40
C ILE A 88 27.04 11.29 -27.33
N GLY A 89 26.82 11.63 -28.58
CA GLY A 89 27.87 11.88 -29.55
C GLY A 89 28.24 10.66 -30.39
N GLN A 90 28.63 10.94 -31.64
CA GLN A 90 28.97 9.91 -32.62
C GLN A 90 30.19 9.08 -32.18
N GLY A 91 30.03 7.75 -32.19
CA GLY A 91 31.07 6.80 -31.82
C GLY A 91 31.40 6.76 -30.31
N THR A 92 30.58 7.35 -29.48
CA THR A 92 30.69 7.20 -28.02
C THR A 92 30.14 5.83 -27.62
N THR A 93 30.85 5.15 -26.70
CA THR A 93 30.42 3.87 -26.15
C THR A 93 30.54 3.90 -24.62
N LEU A 94 29.59 3.26 -23.97
CA LEU A 94 29.58 3.00 -22.54
C LEU A 94 29.44 1.51 -22.29
N LYS A 95 30.28 0.94 -21.42
CA LYS A 95 30.26 -0.48 -21.07
C LYS A 95 30.55 -0.67 -19.60
N ARG A 96 29.85 -1.61 -18.96
CA ARG A 96 30.19 -2.07 -17.61
C ARG A 96 31.50 -2.83 -17.64
N THR A 97 32.23 -2.78 -16.54
CA THR A 97 33.48 -3.52 -16.33
C THR A 97 33.54 -4.03 -14.89
N THR A 98 34.23 -5.16 -14.72
CA THR A 98 34.55 -5.76 -13.39
C THR A 98 36.04 -5.63 -13.06
N GLU A 99 36.79 -4.89 -13.89
CA GLU A 99 38.25 -4.73 -13.74
C GLU A 99 38.60 -3.39 -13.05
N ASN A 100 39.60 -3.41 -12.21
CA ASN A 100 40.18 -2.20 -11.55
C ASN A 100 39.14 -1.41 -10.74
N MET A 101 38.29 -2.09 -10.01
CA MET A 101 37.20 -1.53 -9.22
C MET A 101 37.64 -0.40 -8.29
N LEU A 102 36.72 0.51 -8.00
CA LEU A 102 36.94 1.61 -7.04
C LEU A 102 37.33 1.10 -5.64
N ASN A 103 36.65 0.06 -5.17
CA ASN A 103 36.91 -0.62 -3.90
C ASN A 103 36.33 -2.04 -3.93
N LYS A 104 36.43 -2.78 -2.83
CA LYS A 104 36.00 -4.18 -2.74
C LYS A 104 34.47 -4.37 -2.64
N ALA A 105 33.73 -3.32 -2.31
CA ALA A 105 32.28 -3.40 -2.17
C ALA A 105 31.59 -3.24 -3.53
N GLN A 106 32.20 -2.54 -4.49
CA GLN A 106 31.63 -2.37 -5.83
C GLN A 106 32.03 -3.56 -6.71
N ASN A 107 31.07 -4.10 -7.45
CA ASN A 107 31.27 -5.22 -8.38
C ASN A 107 31.44 -4.75 -9.83
N HIS A 108 30.92 -3.55 -10.13
CA HIS A 108 30.94 -2.95 -11.47
C HIS A 108 31.37 -1.48 -11.43
N ALA A 109 31.99 -1.06 -12.51
CA ALA A 109 32.21 0.35 -12.88
C ALA A 109 31.83 0.51 -14.36
N ALA A 110 31.92 1.72 -14.92
CA ALA A 110 31.63 1.95 -16.32
C ALA A 110 32.82 2.57 -17.06
N ILE A 111 33.15 2.03 -18.23
CA ILE A 111 34.13 2.57 -19.17
C ILE A 111 33.39 3.39 -20.23
N LEU A 112 33.64 4.70 -20.23
CA LEU A 112 33.14 5.65 -21.21
C LEU A 112 34.27 5.98 -22.22
N ASN A 113 34.05 5.64 -23.48
CA ASN A 113 34.96 5.93 -24.57
C ASN A 113 34.33 6.95 -25.53
N VAL A 114 34.93 8.14 -25.62
CA VAL A 114 34.44 9.27 -26.47
C VAL A 114 35.38 9.47 -27.63
N LYS A 115 34.83 9.39 -28.84
CA LYS A 115 35.60 9.57 -30.11
C LYS A 115 35.44 10.95 -30.73
N THR A 116 34.46 11.71 -30.31
CA THR A 116 34.22 13.09 -30.77
C THR A 116 34.11 14.04 -29.59
N PRO A 117 34.71 15.23 -29.61
CA PRO A 117 34.58 16.20 -28.53
C PRO A 117 33.11 16.50 -28.20
N LYS A 118 32.81 16.70 -26.91
CA LYS A 118 31.46 16.87 -26.36
C LYS A 118 30.60 15.58 -26.35
N GLY A 119 31.18 14.43 -26.68
CA GLY A 119 30.54 13.14 -26.39
C GLY A 119 30.47 12.85 -24.89
N GLY A 120 29.58 11.95 -24.48
CA GLY A 120 29.39 11.65 -23.09
C GLY A 120 28.23 10.68 -22.85
N VAL A 121 27.59 10.82 -21.70
CA VAL A 121 26.43 10.02 -21.28
C VAL A 121 25.30 10.87 -20.75
N THR A 122 24.08 10.32 -20.78
CA THR A 122 22.88 10.90 -20.19
C THR A 122 22.21 9.88 -19.30
N ASN A 123 21.52 10.35 -18.25
CA ASN A 123 20.72 9.57 -17.31
C ASN A 123 19.40 10.30 -17.08
N GLU A 124 18.28 9.57 -17.17
CA GLU A 124 16.94 10.15 -16.96
C GLU A 124 16.49 10.17 -15.50
N GLY A 125 17.32 9.64 -14.59
CA GLY A 125 16.94 9.43 -13.20
C GLY A 125 15.82 8.39 -13.07
N PHE A 126 14.90 8.67 -12.18
CA PHE A 126 13.71 7.85 -11.94
C PHE A 126 12.49 8.49 -12.61
N TRP A 127 12.34 8.23 -13.94
CA TRP A 127 11.27 8.78 -14.81
C TRP A 127 11.28 10.31 -14.92
N GLY A 128 12.46 10.89 -14.93
CA GLY A 128 12.73 12.32 -15.02
C GLY A 128 13.37 12.87 -13.74
N ILE A 129 14.16 13.94 -13.91
CA ILE A 129 14.79 14.68 -12.82
C ILE A 129 14.04 15.99 -12.62
N ASN A 130 13.51 16.23 -11.42
CA ASN A 130 12.88 17.50 -11.07
C ASN A 130 13.93 18.60 -10.98
N CYS A 131 14.02 19.42 -12.01
CA CYS A 131 14.92 20.56 -12.10
C CYS A 131 14.20 21.83 -11.68
N VAL A 132 14.67 22.48 -10.60
CA VAL A 132 14.06 23.69 -10.04
C VAL A 132 15.02 24.86 -10.18
N ALA A 133 14.59 25.93 -10.81
CA ALA A 133 15.39 27.13 -11.05
C ALA A 133 15.90 27.75 -9.72
N GLY A 134 17.18 28.09 -9.68
CA GLY A 134 17.83 28.68 -8.51
C GLY A 134 18.17 27.69 -7.38
N GLN A 135 17.71 26.45 -7.47
CA GLN A 135 18.02 25.42 -6.49
C GLN A 135 19.46 24.89 -6.67
N GLN A 136 20.16 24.65 -5.58
CA GLN A 136 21.53 24.16 -5.63
C GLN A 136 21.54 22.62 -5.58
N TYR A 137 22.07 22.00 -6.63
CA TYR A 137 22.30 20.55 -6.70
C TYR A 137 23.75 20.23 -6.39
N THR A 138 24.00 19.21 -5.57
CA THR A 138 25.32 18.72 -5.22
C THR A 138 25.64 17.50 -6.06
N PHE A 139 26.70 17.57 -6.82
CA PHE A 139 27.18 16.50 -7.70
C PHE A 139 28.48 15.91 -7.17
N SER A 140 28.62 14.57 -7.28
CA SER A 140 29.90 13.88 -7.08
C SER A 140 30.06 12.72 -8.07
N LEU A 141 31.31 12.39 -8.37
CA LEU A 141 31.69 11.33 -9.30
C LEU A 141 33.06 10.78 -8.91
N TRP A 142 33.18 9.46 -8.85
CA TRP A 142 34.48 8.80 -8.86
C TRP A 142 34.91 8.51 -10.29
N VAL A 143 36.13 8.93 -10.67
CA VAL A 143 36.59 8.85 -12.05
C VAL A 143 38.13 8.71 -12.15
N ARG A 144 38.58 8.05 -13.21
CA ARG A 144 39.99 8.01 -13.61
C ARG A 144 40.14 8.04 -15.14
N ALA A 145 41.25 8.57 -15.65
CA ALA A 145 41.58 8.51 -17.07
C ALA A 145 42.25 7.17 -17.41
N ILE A 146 41.78 6.55 -18.52
CA ILE A 146 42.41 5.33 -19.06
C ILE A 146 43.32 5.66 -20.20
N SER A 147 42.82 6.37 -21.21
CA SER A 147 43.60 6.67 -22.43
C SER A 147 43.15 7.96 -23.13
N GLY A 148 43.96 8.44 -24.08
CA GLY A 148 43.64 9.64 -24.88
C GLY A 148 43.81 10.94 -24.09
N LYS A 149 43.06 11.96 -24.50
CA LYS A 149 43.02 13.29 -23.87
C LYS A 149 41.54 13.67 -23.62
N PRO A 150 40.95 13.14 -22.55
CA PRO A 150 39.54 13.36 -22.24
C PRO A 150 39.15 14.84 -22.11
N GLY A 151 40.09 15.67 -21.72
CA GLY A 151 39.87 17.10 -21.47
C GLY A 151 39.15 17.33 -20.15
N ASN A 152 38.30 18.37 -20.11
CA ASN A 152 37.49 18.67 -18.91
C ASN A 152 36.15 17.96 -18.98
N LEU A 153 35.68 17.52 -17.83
CA LEU A 153 34.32 17.02 -17.66
C LEU A 153 33.36 18.18 -17.42
N THR A 154 32.18 18.07 -18.00
CA THR A 154 31.09 19.04 -17.81
C THR A 154 29.82 18.29 -17.49
N ILE A 155 29.13 18.73 -16.46
CA ILE A 155 27.78 18.23 -16.10
C ILE A 155 26.72 19.25 -16.49
N SER A 156 25.55 18.78 -16.88
CA SER A 156 24.41 19.63 -17.17
C SER A 156 23.09 18.95 -16.85
N LEU A 157 22.08 19.75 -16.57
CA LEU A 157 20.68 19.36 -16.65
C LEU A 157 20.11 19.94 -17.94
N VAL A 158 19.44 19.11 -18.71
CA VAL A 158 18.85 19.49 -20.00
C VAL A 158 17.39 19.02 -20.04
N SER A 159 16.56 19.76 -20.77
CA SER A 159 15.20 19.28 -21.03
C SER A 159 15.20 18.22 -22.14
N GLU A 160 14.09 17.50 -22.32
CA GLU A 160 13.94 16.49 -23.37
C GLU A 160 14.20 17.05 -24.79
N ASN A 161 13.92 18.33 -25.03
CA ASN A 161 14.20 19.00 -26.32
C ASN A 161 15.67 19.41 -26.49
N GLY A 162 16.54 19.10 -25.51
CA GLY A 162 17.97 19.43 -25.55
C GLY A 162 18.34 20.82 -25.04
N SER A 163 17.38 21.62 -24.55
CA SER A 163 17.68 22.94 -23.97
C SER A 163 18.43 22.79 -22.64
N THR A 164 19.55 23.50 -22.49
CA THR A 164 20.34 23.49 -21.26
C THR A 164 19.66 24.31 -20.17
N LEU A 165 19.34 23.65 -19.07
CA LEU A 165 18.72 24.24 -17.88
C LEU A 165 19.75 24.71 -16.85
N GLY A 166 20.86 23.97 -16.75
CA GLY A 166 22.00 24.29 -15.91
C GLY A 166 23.24 23.57 -16.39
N ILE A 167 24.41 24.18 -16.20
CA ILE A 167 25.68 23.61 -16.65
C ILE A 167 26.83 23.99 -15.70
N THR A 168 27.70 23.05 -15.40
CA THR A 168 28.88 23.26 -14.56
C THR A 168 30.06 22.44 -15.09
N LYS A 169 31.20 23.08 -15.22
CA LYS A 169 32.47 22.42 -15.55
C LYS A 169 33.15 21.92 -14.30
N LEU A 170 33.51 20.64 -14.26
CA LEU A 170 34.26 20.07 -13.14
C LEU A 170 35.66 20.67 -13.03
N LYS A 171 36.10 20.98 -11.81
CA LYS A 171 37.44 21.52 -11.53
C LYS A 171 38.43 20.38 -11.32
N GLY A 172 39.67 20.56 -11.79
CA GLY A 172 40.74 19.60 -11.64
C GLY A 172 41.10 18.87 -12.94
N LYS A 173 42.24 18.21 -12.93
CA LYS A 173 42.72 17.36 -14.05
C LYS A 173 42.44 15.92 -13.73
N LEU A 174 42.04 15.16 -14.72
CA LEU A 174 41.86 13.72 -14.59
C LEU A 174 43.23 13.02 -14.39
N SER A 175 43.30 12.16 -13.37
CA SER A 175 44.46 11.30 -13.09
C SER A 175 44.23 9.89 -13.61
N LYS A 176 45.29 9.07 -13.62
CA LYS A 176 45.19 7.63 -13.90
C LYS A 176 44.71 6.80 -12.70
N HIS A 177 44.61 7.43 -11.54
CA HIS A 177 44.11 6.82 -10.32
C HIS A 177 42.70 7.32 -10.03
N TRP A 178 41.89 6.50 -9.36
CA TRP A 178 40.58 6.88 -8.89
C TRP A 178 40.65 8.17 -8.06
N GLN A 179 39.80 9.12 -8.39
CA GLN A 179 39.67 10.38 -7.67
C GLN A 179 38.19 10.79 -7.63
N LYS A 180 37.77 11.36 -6.52
CA LYS A 180 36.45 11.96 -6.39
C LYS A 180 36.47 13.37 -6.98
N MET A 181 35.52 13.68 -7.84
CA MET A 181 35.29 15.04 -8.34
C MET A 181 33.93 15.51 -7.87
N GLU A 182 33.84 16.74 -7.39
CA GLU A 182 32.62 17.31 -6.84
C GLU A 182 32.33 18.66 -7.53
N ALA A 183 31.06 19.01 -7.64
CA ALA A 183 30.60 20.27 -8.19
C ALA A 183 29.22 20.63 -7.67
N THR A 184 28.91 21.92 -7.79
CA THR A 184 27.56 22.45 -7.57
C THR A 184 26.98 22.84 -8.92
N LEU A 185 25.72 22.51 -9.15
CA LEU A 185 24.96 22.89 -10.33
C LEU A 185 23.72 23.66 -9.89
N ILE A 186 23.51 24.85 -10.50
CA ILE A 186 22.36 25.71 -10.23
C ILE A 186 21.63 25.95 -11.55
N PRO A 187 20.44 25.36 -11.75
CA PRO A 187 19.64 25.59 -12.95
C PRO A 187 19.06 27.01 -13.00
N THR A 188 18.77 27.47 -14.21
CA THR A 188 18.15 28.76 -14.47
C THR A 188 16.69 28.67 -14.91
N ALA A 189 16.18 27.46 -15.16
CA ALA A 189 14.80 27.20 -15.52
C ALA A 189 14.28 25.94 -14.84
N ASN A 190 12.94 25.85 -14.70
CA ASN A 190 12.26 24.68 -14.17
C ASN A 190 12.00 23.65 -15.27
N ASP A 191 12.14 22.37 -14.92
CA ASP A 191 11.69 21.25 -15.76
C ASP A 191 11.45 20.03 -14.85
N PRO A 192 10.24 19.47 -14.81
CA PRO A 192 9.92 18.34 -13.95
C PRO A 192 10.49 17.00 -14.46
N LYS A 193 10.99 16.98 -15.72
CA LYS A 193 11.49 15.78 -16.41
C LYS A 193 12.86 16.00 -17.08
N ALA A 194 13.71 16.80 -16.45
CA ALA A 194 15.05 17.03 -16.97
C ALA A 194 15.87 15.71 -17.02
N LEU A 195 16.89 15.74 -17.86
CA LEU A 195 17.89 14.70 -18.02
C LEU A 195 19.23 15.21 -17.48
N PHE A 196 19.95 14.33 -16.80
CA PHE A 196 21.35 14.59 -16.44
C PHE A 196 22.27 14.24 -17.61
N GLN A 197 23.32 15.04 -17.83
CA GLN A 197 24.36 14.76 -18.82
C GLN A 197 25.76 14.97 -18.23
N LEU A 198 26.69 14.04 -18.56
CA LEU A 198 28.12 14.15 -18.32
C LEU A 198 28.84 14.10 -19.66
N THR A 199 29.60 15.16 -20.03
CA THR A 199 30.30 15.25 -21.32
C THR A 199 31.77 15.54 -21.17
N MET A 200 32.59 15.09 -22.15
CA MET A 200 34.01 15.30 -22.21
C MET A 200 34.35 16.35 -23.27
N SER A 201 35.21 17.32 -22.95
CA SER A 201 35.65 18.34 -23.92
C SER A 201 36.66 17.85 -24.95
N GLY A 202 37.27 16.70 -24.72
CA GLY A 202 38.28 16.07 -25.56
C GLY A 202 37.88 14.64 -25.98
N VAL A 203 38.84 13.91 -26.51
CA VAL A 203 38.70 12.54 -27.00
C VAL A 203 39.54 11.60 -26.17
N GLY A 204 38.96 10.51 -25.74
CA GLY A 204 39.66 9.53 -24.87
C GLY A 204 38.70 8.63 -24.12
N THR A 205 39.29 7.87 -23.21
CA THR A 205 38.55 6.90 -22.40
C THR A 205 38.74 7.23 -20.90
N ILE A 206 37.61 7.25 -20.18
CA ILE A 206 37.58 7.33 -18.72
C ILE A 206 36.88 6.10 -18.15
N GLU A 207 37.19 5.82 -16.91
CA GLU A 207 36.39 4.87 -16.11
C GLU A 207 35.73 5.68 -14.99
N MET A 208 34.49 5.39 -14.71
CA MET A 208 33.69 6.11 -13.75
C MET A 208 32.84 5.18 -12.91
N ASP A 209 32.56 5.63 -11.69
CA ASP A 209 31.73 4.93 -10.73
C ASP A 209 31.06 5.92 -9.78
N VAL A 210 30.00 5.52 -9.13
CA VAL A 210 29.24 6.28 -8.11
C VAL A 210 28.96 7.71 -8.55
N VAL A 211 28.24 7.83 -9.66
CA VAL A 211 27.76 9.12 -10.19
C VAL A 211 26.53 9.53 -9.40
N SER A 212 26.58 10.64 -8.68
CA SER A 212 25.56 11.07 -7.73
C SER A 212 25.16 12.52 -7.95
N LEU A 213 23.85 12.80 -7.84
CA LEU A 213 23.28 14.15 -7.94
C LEU A 213 22.17 14.32 -6.90
N PHE A 214 22.40 15.17 -5.89
CA PHE A 214 21.41 15.46 -4.84
C PHE A 214 20.85 16.87 -4.97
N PRO A 215 19.52 17.04 -4.86
CA PRO A 215 18.90 18.32 -4.53
C PRO A 215 19.14 18.64 -3.05
N PRO A 216 18.70 19.80 -2.52
CA PRO A 216 18.58 20.01 -1.08
C PRO A 216 17.73 18.93 -0.44
N THR A 217 18.23 18.38 0.66
CA THR A 217 17.57 17.29 1.39
C THR A 217 16.76 17.79 2.60
N TYR A 218 15.87 16.98 3.12
CA TYR A 218 15.12 17.29 4.33
C TYR A 218 16.09 17.60 5.49
N LYS A 219 15.88 18.74 6.14
CA LYS A 219 16.78 19.29 7.18
C LYS A 219 18.27 19.36 6.79
N GLY A 220 18.59 19.31 5.50
CA GLY A 220 19.96 19.42 5.01
C GLY A 220 20.85 18.20 5.35
N ARG A 221 20.25 17.04 5.62
CA ARG A 221 21.01 15.82 5.93
C ARG A 221 21.83 15.36 4.72
N PRO A 222 23.12 15.08 4.86
CA PRO A 222 23.89 14.39 3.82
C PRO A 222 23.25 13.05 3.48
N ASN A 223 23.23 12.67 2.21
CA ASN A 223 22.60 11.41 1.77
C ASN A 223 21.14 11.25 2.24
N GLY A 224 20.42 12.36 2.36
CA GLY A 224 19.14 12.44 3.07
C GLY A 224 17.91 12.23 2.20
N CYS A 225 16.77 12.55 2.81
CA CYS A 225 15.46 12.34 2.21
C CYS A 225 14.99 13.53 1.36
N ARG A 226 14.10 13.28 0.42
CA ARG A 226 13.36 14.26 -0.36
C ARG A 226 12.43 15.07 0.54
N PRO A 227 12.57 16.42 0.60
CA PRO A 227 11.85 17.25 1.56
C PRO A 227 10.34 17.12 1.49
N GLN A 228 9.78 17.15 0.27
CA GLN A 228 8.34 17.07 0.05
C GLN A 228 7.70 15.82 0.70
N LEU A 229 8.33 14.65 0.53
CA LEU A 229 7.81 13.39 1.07
C LEU A 229 8.03 13.31 2.59
N ALA A 230 9.22 13.68 3.06
CA ALA A 230 9.51 13.71 4.50
C ALA A 230 8.59 14.68 5.27
N GLU A 231 8.24 15.84 4.67
CA GLU A 231 7.28 16.79 5.25
C GLU A 231 5.87 16.22 5.34
N MET A 232 5.43 15.43 4.36
CA MET A 232 4.14 14.74 4.44
C MET A 232 4.09 13.77 5.61
N LEU A 233 5.19 13.01 5.85
CA LEU A 233 5.30 12.16 7.03
C LEU A 233 5.30 12.96 8.34
N ALA A 234 6.10 14.02 8.41
CA ALA A 234 6.17 14.88 9.59
C ALA A 234 4.82 15.52 9.96
N LYS A 235 3.99 15.87 8.96
CA LYS A 235 2.63 16.41 9.16
C LYS A 235 1.66 15.40 9.77
N MET A 236 1.92 14.10 9.61
CA MET A 236 1.14 13.06 10.28
C MET A 236 1.44 12.97 11.78
N LYS A 237 2.53 13.58 12.27
CA LYS A 237 2.99 13.52 13.67
C LYS A 237 3.01 12.09 14.23
N PRO A 238 3.64 11.13 13.54
CA PRO A 238 3.64 9.75 13.96
C PRO A 238 4.39 9.59 15.28
N GLN A 239 3.90 8.70 16.15
CA GLN A 239 4.55 8.42 17.43
C GLN A 239 5.69 7.40 17.28
N PHE A 240 5.63 6.56 16.25
CA PHE A 240 6.67 5.61 15.91
C PHE A 240 6.78 5.42 14.39
N MET A 241 7.92 4.88 13.95
CA MET A 241 8.17 4.41 12.60
C MET A 241 8.62 2.95 12.64
N ARG A 242 7.84 2.04 12.04
CA ARG A 242 8.22 0.66 11.75
C ARG A 242 9.04 0.64 10.46
N PHE A 243 10.23 0.05 10.49
CA PHE A 243 11.17 0.02 9.36
C PHE A 243 12.13 -1.18 9.47
N PRO A 244 12.85 -1.58 8.43
CA PRO A 244 12.85 -1.08 7.06
C PRO A 244 11.80 -1.70 6.15
N GLY A 245 10.84 -2.44 6.69
CA GLY A 245 9.78 -2.98 5.90
C GLY A 245 9.10 -4.21 6.48
N GLY A 246 8.25 -4.77 5.65
CA GLY A 246 7.59 -6.05 5.74
C GLY A 246 8.37 -7.13 4.97
N CYS A 247 7.84 -7.60 3.82
CA CYS A 247 8.50 -8.62 2.98
C CYS A 247 9.91 -8.22 2.53
N TYR A 248 10.22 -6.94 2.42
CA TYR A 248 11.56 -6.44 2.11
C TYR A 248 12.62 -6.90 3.13
N VAL A 249 12.25 -7.04 4.41
CA VAL A 249 13.17 -7.56 5.45
C VAL A 249 13.49 -9.02 5.21
N GLU A 250 12.50 -9.79 4.75
CA GLU A 250 12.64 -11.23 4.53
C GLU A 250 13.47 -11.55 3.28
N GLY A 251 13.26 -10.82 2.19
CA GLY A 251 13.84 -11.14 0.89
C GLY A 251 13.10 -12.29 0.20
N GLN A 252 13.54 -12.63 -1.03
CA GLN A 252 12.92 -13.69 -1.82
C GLN A 252 13.99 -14.51 -2.57
N GLY A 253 13.79 -15.82 -2.65
CA GLY A 253 14.60 -16.77 -3.42
C GLY A 253 15.90 -17.15 -2.72
N ASP A 254 16.64 -16.20 -2.18
CA ASP A 254 17.93 -16.38 -1.51
C ASP A 254 18.03 -15.43 -0.31
N SER A 255 18.71 -15.87 0.75
CA SER A 255 18.92 -15.07 1.97
C SER A 255 19.72 -13.79 1.73
N THR A 256 20.54 -13.74 0.68
CA THR A 256 21.31 -12.54 0.33
C THR A 256 20.46 -11.38 -0.19
N ASN A 257 19.21 -11.68 -0.61
CA ASN A 257 18.21 -10.69 -0.98
C ASN A 257 17.43 -10.10 0.22
N ALA A 258 17.67 -10.60 1.43
CA ALA A 258 17.15 -10.00 2.65
C ALA A 258 17.82 -8.66 2.95
N PHE A 259 17.17 -7.85 3.78
CA PHE A 259 17.78 -6.62 4.26
C PHE A 259 18.90 -6.94 5.27
N HIS A 260 20.12 -6.58 4.91
CA HIS A 260 21.31 -6.67 5.78
C HIS A 260 21.82 -5.27 6.10
N TRP A 261 21.60 -4.79 7.29
CA TRP A 261 21.82 -3.40 7.70
C TRP A 261 23.27 -2.90 7.49
N GLU A 262 24.29 -3.76 7.71
CA GLU A 262 25.70 -3.36 7.60
C GLU A 262 26.07 -2.91 6.18
N ARG A 263 25.48 -3.48 5.14
CA ARG A 263 25.74 -3.07 3.75
C ARG A 263 25.13 -1.73 3.38
N THR A 264 24.21 -1.22 4.21
CA THR A 264 23.43 -0.01 3.96
C THR A 264 23.94 1.23 4.71
N ILE A 265 25.07 1.14 5.41
CA ILE A 265 25.63 2.24 6.19
C ILE A 265 27.01 2.67 5.66
N GLY A 266 27.50 3.83 6.15
CA GLY A 266 28.78 4.40 5.74
C GLY A 266 28.72 5.16 4.41
N PRO A 267 29.87 5.40 3.76
CA PRO A 267 29.93 6.15 2.50
C PRO A 267 29.19 5.42 1.35
N ILE A 268 28.51 6.18 0.49
CA ILE A 268 27.70 5.62 -0.62
C ILE A 268 28.52 4.79 -1.61
N GLU A 269 29.80 5.08 -1.78
CA GLU A 269 30.72 4.30 -2.60
C GLU A 269 31.06 2.92 -2.04
N LYS A 270 30.56 2.59 -0.86
CA LYS A 270 30.66 1.25 -0.25
C LYS A 270 29.32 0.53 -0.20
N ARG A 271 28.29 1.11 -0.80
CA ARG A 271 26.93 0.56 -0.85
C ARG A 271 26.61 0.17 -2.31
N PRO A 272 26.87 -1.08 -2.71
CA PRO A 272 26.62 -1.53 -4.09
C PRO A 272 25.13 -1.60 -4.43
N GLY A 273 24.30 -1.79 -3.42
CA GLY A 273 22.89 -2.10 -3.60
C GLY A 273 22.65 -3.61 -3.74
N HIS A 274 21.40 -3.96 -3.94
CA HIS A 274 20.98 -5.33 -4.19
C HIS A 274 19.66 -5.38 -4.95
N TYR A 275 19.32 -6.55 -5.45
CA TYR A 275 18.03 -6.78 -6.09
C TYR A 275 16.94 -7.00 -5.03
N ASN A 276 15.98 -6.09 -4.96
CA ASN A 276 14.76 -6.27 -4.18
C ASN A 276 13.87 -7.31 -4.88
N ALA A 277 14.07 -8.57 -4.56
CA ALA A 277 13.44 -9.68 -5.25
C ALA A 277 11.93 -9.79 -4.95
N ASN A 278 11.46 -9.28 -3.81
CA ASN A 278 10.04 -9.22 -3.46
C ASN A 278 9.29 -8.27 -4.41
N TRP A 279 9.84 -7.07 -4.65
CA TRP A 279 9.20 -6.02 -5.43
C TRP A 279 9.80 -5.80 -6.82
N LYS A 280 10.82 -6.60 -7.19
CA LYS A 280 11.35 -6.78 -8.56
C LYS A 280 11.97 -5.54 -9.18
N TYR A 281 12.77 -4.84 -8.40
CA TYR A 281 13.62 -3.75 -8.87
C TYR A 281 14.93 -3.68 -8.06
N TRP A 282 15.89 -2.91 -8.57
CA TRP A 282 17.15 -2.68 -7.88
C TRP A 282 17.00 -1.60 -6.80
N THR A 283 17.50 -1.84 -5.58
CA THR A 283 17.68 -0.83 -4.56
C THR A 283 19.16 -0.52 -4.38
N SER A 284 19.50 0.76 -4.30
CA SER A 284 20.90 1.21 -4.18
C SER A 284 21.46 1.10 -2.76
N ASP A 285 20.68 0.65 -1.78
CA ASP A 285 20.98 0.72 -0.34
C ASP A 285 21.32 2.16 0.14
N GLY A 286 20.91 3.15 -0.64
CA GLY A 286 21.21 4.56 -0.37
C GLY A 286 20.43 5.12 0.81
N LEU A 287 19.12 4.86 0.89
CA LEU A 287 18.33 5.06 2.09
C LEU A 287 18.53 3.84 2.99
N GLY A 288 19.59 3.89 3.79
CA GLY A 288 20.00 2.77 4.62
C GLY A 288 19.61 2.89 6.08
N PHE A 289 20.10 1.96 6.89
CA PHE A 289 19.79 1.88 8.33
C PHE A 289 20.06 3.21 9.06
N HIS A 290 21.21 3.84 8.79
CA HIS A 290 21.56 5.12 9.40
C HIS A 290 20.58 6.24 9.01
N GLU A 291 20.20 6.33 7.74
CA GLU A 291 19.30 7.36 7.23
C GLU A 291 17.87 7.17 7.76
N PHE A 292 17.39 5.94 7.96
CA PHE A 292 16.11 5.69 8.63
C PHE A 292 16.11 6.18 10.08
N LEU A 293 17.19 5.89 10.82
CA LEU A 293 17.34 6.36 12.20
C LEU A 293 17.36 7.89 12.27
N GLN A 294 18.06 8.56 11.35
CA GLN A 294 18.08 10.03 11.25
C GLN A 294 16.72 10.60 10.88
N LEU A 295 16.01 9.97 9.94
CA LEU A 295 14.66 10.41 9.55
C LEU A 295 13.71 10.36 10.74
N ALA A 296 13.71 9.27 11.50
CA ALA A 296 12.87 9.14 12.68
C ALA A 296 13.16 10.27 13.71
N GLU A 297 14.43 10.56 13.98
CA GLU A 297 14.83 11.69 14.82
C GLU A 297 14.35 13.03 14.24
N ASP A 298 14.49 13.23 12.94
CA ASP A 298 14.13 14.47 12.25
C ASP A 298 12.62 14.75 12.23
N ILE A 299 11.78 13.73 12.16
CA ILE A 299 10.32 13.88 12.26
C ILE A 299 9.80 13.75 13.70
N GLY A 300 10.67 13.43 14.66
CA GLY A 300 10.36 13.37 16.09
C GLY A 300 9.59 12.13 16.50
N THR A 301 9.89 10.97 15.92
CA THR A 301 9.19 9.70 16.13
C THR A 301 10.11 8.66 16.78
N LYS A 302 9.54 7.70 17.51
CA LYS A 302 10.27 6.55 18.03
C LYS A 302 10.50 5.49 16.95
N LEU A 303 11.42 4.58 17.20
CA LEU A 303 11.84 3.56 16.27
C LEU A 303 11.29 2.20 16.69
N LEU A 304 10.65 1.49 15.73
CA LEU A 304 10.35 0.08 15.77
C LEU A 304 11.14 -0.58 14.64
N TYR A 305 12.17 -1.33 14.98
CA TYR A 305 13.03 -2.02 14.03
C TYR A 305 12.56 -3.44 13.81
N VAL A 306 12.42 -3.85 12.55
CA VAL A 306 12.04 -5.22 12.16
C VAL A 306 13.27 -6.00 11.76
N VAL A 307 13.44 -7.20 12.31
CA VAL A 307 14.57 -8.07 12.01
C VAL A 307 14.14 -9.37 11.35
N ASN A 308 14.95 -9.85 10.41
CA ASN A 308 14.76 -11.17 9.82
C ASN A 308 15.15 -12.26 10.82
N VAL A 309 14.33 -13.31 10.91
CA VAL A 309 14.55 -14.47 11.80
C VAL A 309 15.15 -15.67 11.07
N GLY A 310 15.85 -15.43 9.97
CA GLY A 310 16.39 -16.49 9.11
C GLY A 310 15.31 -17.15 8.25
N ILE A 311 14.27 -16.39 7.89
CA ILE A 311 13.20 -16.84 6.99
C ILE A 311 13.17 -15.86 5.80
N TRP A 312 13.06 -16.39 4.59
CA TRP A 312 12.83 -15.63 3.36
C TRP A 312 11.82 -16.32 2.47
N HIS A 313 11.22 -15.61 1.52
CA HIS A 313 10.27 -16.22 0.58
C HIS A 313 10.97 -17.24 -0.31
N GLY A 314 10.81 -18.52 0.02
CA GLY A 314 11.40 -19.66 -0.69
C GLY A 314 12.43 -20.45 0.11
N GLY A 315 12.72 -20.10 1.38
CA GLY A 315 13.62 -20.86 2.20
C GLY A 315 13.78 -20.39 3.64
N VAL A 316 14.48 -21.17 4.43
CA VAL A 316 14.74 -20.88 5.84
C VAL A 316 16.16 -21.32 6.23
N THR A 317 16.79 -20.60 7.13
CA THR A 317 17.97 -21.07 7.86
C THR A 317 17.54 -22.08 8.93
N PRO A 318 18.14 -23.26 9.06
CA PRO A 318 17.85 -24.19 10.16
C PRO A 318 17.99 -23.51 11.53
N VAL A 319 17.07 -23.83 12.48
CA VAL A 319 17.04 -23.18 13.81
C VAL A 319 18.40 -23.25 14.53
N ASN A 320 19.09 -24.39 14.44
CA ASN A 320 20.40 -24.57 15.03
C ASN A 320 21.55 -23.82 14.32
N GLN A 321 21.25 -23.03 13.29
CA GLN A 321 22.21 -22.22 12.54
C GLN A 321 21.85 -20.73 12.55
N LEU A 322 20.99 -20.27 13.47
CA LEU A 322 20.50 -18.89 13.53
C LEU A 322 21.50 -17.89 14.13
N GLU A 323 22.60 -18.34 14.71
CA GLU A 323 23.57 -17.45 15.37
C GLU A 323 24.00 -16.25 14.52
N PRO A 324 24.28 -16.37 13.19
CA PRO A 324 24.61 -15.20 12.37
C PRO A 324 23.51 -14.15 12.32
N TRP A 325 22.26 -14.56 12.22
CA TRP A 325 21.08 -13.65 12.18
C TRP A 325 20.86 -12.97 13.53
N ILE A 326 21.02 -13.70 14.63
CA ILE A 326 20.94 -13.16 15.99
C ILE A 326 22.05 -12.13 16.20
N GLN A 327 23.29 -12.48 15.79
CA GLN A 327 24.42 -11.57 15.93
C GLN A 327 24.21 -10.29 15.10
N GLU A 328 23.71 -10.39 13.87
CA GLU A 328 23.37 -9.25 13.02
C GLU A 328 22.32 -8.33 13.68
N CYS A 329 21.29 -8.90 14.31
CA CYS A 329 20.32 -8.14 15.10
C CYS A 329 21.00 -7.41 16.27
N MET A 330 21.84 -8.11 17.03
CA MET A 330 22.54 -7.53 18.19
C MET A 330 23.52 -6.43 17.79
N ASP A 331 24.17 -6.57 16.64
CA ASP A 331 25.10 -5.57 16.09
C ASP A 331 24.34 -4.33 15.60
N ALA A 332 23.15 -4.49 14.98
CA ALA A 332 22.28 -3.38 14.62
C ALA A 332 21.80 -2.60 15.86
N LEU A 333 21.40 -3.31 16.91
CA LEU A 333 21.03 -2.68 18.19
C LEU A 333 22.21 -1.99 18.86
N GLU A 334 23.44 -2.54 18.77
CA GLU A 334 24.64 -1.87 19.26
C GLU A 334 24.95 -0.62 18.42
N TYR A 335 24.78 -0.67 17.10
CA TYR A 335 24.94 0.51 16.25
C TYR A 335 23.97 1.62 16.67
N ALA A 336 22.69 1.30 16.87
CA ALA A 336 21.66 2.28 17.21
C ALA A 336 21.77 2.78 18.66
N ASN A 337 21.98 1.89 19.63
CA ASN A 337 21.84 2.15 21.07
C ASN A 337 23.16 2.11 21.84
N GLY A 338 24.23 1.55 21.27
CA GLY A 338 25.50 1.37 21.97
C GLY A 338 26.24 2.68 22.22
N ASP A 339 27.05 2.68 23.30
CA ASP A 339 27.98 3.77 23.60
C ASP A 339 29.12 3.86 22.56
N ILE A 340 29.67 5.05 22.34
CA ILE A 340 30.78 5.26 21.38
C ILE A 340 32.06 4.46 21.68
N THR A 341 32.17 3.87 22.86
CA THR A 341 33.27 2.96 23.19
C THR A 341 33.07 1.54 22.61
N THR A 342 31.86 1.18 22.26
CA THR A 342 31.56 -0.10 21.60
C THR A 342 31.98 -0.05 20.13
N ARG A 343 32.06 -1.23 19.48
CA ARG A 343 32.48 -1.33 18.06
C ARG A 343 31.52 -0.55 17.17
N PHE A 344 30.22 -0.86 17.24
CA PHE A 344 29.24 -0.29 16.34
C PHE A 344 28.73 1.09 16.78
N GLY A 345 28.75 1.42 18.08
CA GLY A 345 28.52 2.78 18.58
C GLY A 345 29.60 3.76 18.08
N ARG A 346 30.86 3.33 17.97
CA ARG A 346 31.93 4.13 17.34
C ARG A 346 31.66 4.32 15.84
N MET A 347 31.27 3.25 15.12
CA MET A 347 30.95 3.33 13.70
C MET A 347 29.80 4.31 13.44
N ARG A 348 28.77 4.33 14.30
CA ARG A 348 27.70 5.35 14.23
C ARG A 348 28.26 6.77 14.39
N ALA A 349 29.16 6.96 15.34
CA ALA A 349 29.79 8.28 15.56
C ALA A 349 30.66 8.70 14.36
N GLU A 350 31.39 7.78 13.73
CA GLU A 350 32.17 8.01 12.51
C GLU A 350 31.24 8.34 11.31
N ASN A 351 30.02 7.80 11.28
CA ASN A 351 28.98 8.16 10.31
C ASN A 351 28.26 9.48 10.66
N GLY A 352 28.74 10.24 11.63
CA GLY A 352 28.26 11.58 11.94
C GLY A 352 27.25 11.70 13.08
N HIS A 353 26.91 10.60 13.77
CA HIS A 353 25.92 10.61 14.85
C HIS A 353 26.48 9.98 16.15
N PRO A 354 27.17 10.74 17.01
CA PRO A 354 27.79 10.18 18.21
C PRO A 354 26.79 9.75 19.30
N GLN A 355 25.61 10.37 19.35
CA GLN A 355 24.59 10.02 20.35
C GLN A 355 23.79 8.77 19.91
N PRO A 356 23.31 7.93 20.86
CA PRO A 356 22.42 6.83 20.54
C PRO A 356 21.09 7.31 19.94
N PHE A 357 20.53 6.57 18.98
CA PHE A 357 19.21 6.81 18.41
C PHE A 357 18.06 6.26 19.27
N ASN A 358 18.36 5.33 20.18
CA ASN A 358 17.44 4.76 21.16
C ASN A 358 16.26 3.99 20.52
N ILE A 359 16.55 2.89 19.82
CA ILE A 359 15.52 1.92 19.43
C ILE A 359 14.90 1.33 20.69
N GLU A 360 13.58 1.48 20.87
CA GLU A 360 12.84 0.99 22.04
C GLU A 360 11.99 -0.25 21.71
N TYR A 361 11.67 -0.47 20.44
CA TYR A 361 10.82 -1.56 19.97
C TYR A 361 11.55 -2.40 18.92
N LEU A 362 11.47 -3.70 19.06
CA LEU A 362 12.04 -4.67 18.12
C LEU A 362 10.96 -5.65 17.70
N GLU A 363 10.67 -5.70 16.42
CA GLU A 363 9.80 -6.73 15.86
C GLU A 363 10.64 -7.89 15.35
N ILE A 364 10.35 -9.09 15.86
CA ILE A 364 11.11 -10.30 15.59
C ILE A 364 10.40 -11.09 14.49
N GLY A 365 10.87 -10.96 13.25
CA GLY A 365 10.26 -11.49 12.05
C GLY A 365 9.24 -10.55 11.41
N ASN A 366 8.70 -10.96 10.27
CA ASN A 366 7.60 -10.30 9.55
C ASN A 366 6.65 -11.37 9.03
N GLU A 367 5.37 -11.32 9.42
CA GLU A 367 4.32 -12.24 8.93
C GLU A 367 4.65 -13.73 9.07
N ASN A 368 5.52 -14.13 10.00
CA ASN A 368 6.00 -15.50 10.14
C ASN A 368 5.16 -16.36 11.09
N GLY A 369 4.16 -15.78 11.77
CA GLY A 369 3.41 -16.44 12.84
C GLY A 369 2.27 -17.36 12.39
N ASN A 370 2.01 -17.57 11.11
CA ASN A 370 0.79 -18.23 10.62
C ASN A 370 0.99 -19.24 9.48
N ASN A 371 2.10 -19.91 9.40
CA ASN A 371 2.37 -20.99 8.41
C ASN A 371 2.29 -20.57 6.94
N ARG A 372 2.50 -19.30 6.61
CA ARG A 372 2.31 -18.77 5.26
C ARG A 372 3.14 -19.46 4.19
N PHE A 373 4.31 -19.99 4.54
CA PHE A 373 5.30 -20.49 3.58
C PHE A 373 5.49 -22.00 3.66
N ASP A 374 4.55 -22.70 4.30
CA ASP A 374 4.76 -24.07 4.63
C ASP A 374 3.84 -25.03 3.89
N ASP A 375 4.38 -25.74 2.93
CA ASP A 375 3.76 -26.95 2.35
C ASP A 375 3.85 -28.15 3.32
N ASN A 376 4.57 -28.05 4.44
CA ASN A 376 4.84 -29.11 5.40
C ASN A 376 4.61 -28.74 6.86
N SER A 377 3.84 -27.67 7.13
CA SER A 377 3.04 -27.60 8.37
C SER A 377 3.61 -27.05 9.67
N ASP A 378 4.84 -26.70 9.88
CA ASP A 378 5.30 -26.28 11.21
C ASP A 378 6.08 -24.96 11.26
N MET A 379 5.81 -24.04 10.34
CA MET A 379 6.45 -22.72 10.36
C MET A 379 6.10 -21.93 11.63
N SER A 380 4.89 -22.07 12.18
CA SER A 380 4.51 -21.42 13.44
C SER A 380 5.30 -21.95 14.62
N ASP A 381 5.50 -23.26 14.74
CA ASP A 381 6.30 -23.86 15.81
C ASP A 381 7.77 -23.50 15.65
N HIS A 382 8.29 -23.54 14.44
CA HIS A 382 9.64 -23.07 14.14
C HIS A 382 9.78 -21.57 14.34
N TYR A 383 8.74 -20.76 14.04
CA TYR A 383 8.78 -19.33 14.29
C TYR A 383 8.89 -19.05 15.80
N PHE A 384 8.12 -19.68 16.65
CA PHE A 384 8.19 -19.46 18.10
C PHE A 384 9.54 -19.88 18.69
N GLU A 385 10.16 -20.94 18.19
CA GLU A 385 11.51 -21.34 18.59
C GLU A 385 12.55 -20.28 18.17
N ARG A 386 12.45 -19.77 16.92
CA ARG A 386 13.30 -18.67 16.42
C ARG A 386 13.08 -17.41 17.24
N TYR A 387 11.81 -17.01 17.43
CA TYR A 387 11.43 -15.86 18.25
C TYR A 387 12.07 -15.92 19.63
N ARG A 388 12.02 -17.06 20.30
CA ARG A 388 12.60 -17.24 21.63
C ARG A 388 14.09 -17.02 21.67
N LEU A 389 14.83 -17.53 20.70
CA LEU A 389 16.29 -17.34 20.61
C LEU A 389 16.66 -15.87 20.47
N PHE A 390 15.96 -15.13 19.59
CA PHE A 390 16.15 -13.69 19.45
C PHE A 390 15.74 -12.93 20.72
N TYR A 391 14.58 -13.26 21.29
CA TYR A 391 14.08 -12.63 22.51
C TYR A 391 15.08 -12.74 23.66
N ASP A 392 15.60 -13.94 23.93
CA ASP A 392 16.56 -14.18 25.00
C ASP A 392 17.87 -13.43 24.77
N ALA A 393 18.40 -13.43 23.56
CA ALA A 393 19.61 -12.68 23.19
C ALA A 393 19.40 -11.18 23.42
N VAL A 394 18.29 -10.61 22.93
CA VAL A 394 17.98 -9.19 23.06
C VAL A 394 17.78 -8.82 24.54
N LYS A 395 16.96 -9.58 25.29
CA LYS A 395 16.70 -9.27 26.69
C LYS A 395 17.93 -9.39 27.58
N SER A 396 18.89 -10.23 27.22
CA SER A 396 20.15 -10.35 27.97
C SER A 396 20.95 -9.04 28.00
N LYS A 397 20.90 -8.24 26.93
CA LYS A 397 21.67 -6.98 26.79
C LYS A 397 20.76 -5.73 26.90
N TYR A 398 19.52 -5.83 26.43
CA TYR A 398 18.55 -4.74 26.39
C TYR A 398 17.23 -5.16 27.11
N PRO A 399 17.23 -5.29 28.47
CA PRO A 399 16.08 -5.85 29.20
C PRO A 399 14.79 -5.02 29.06
N ASN A 400 14.90 -3.72 28.74
CA ASN A 400 13.77 -2.81 28.55
C ASN A 400 13.27 -2.76 27.09
N MET A 401 13.93 -3.43 26.15
CA MET A 401 13.47 -3.52 24.77
C MET A 401 12.09 -4.18 24.73
N LYS A 402 11.16 -3.59 24.02
CA LYS A 402 9.83 -4.16 23.80
C LYS A 402 9.85 -5.01 22.54
N CYS A 403 9.66 -6.32 22.72
CA CYS A 403 9.67 -7.26 21.62
C CYS A 403 8.24 -7.47 21.09
N VAL A 404 8.12 -7.48 19.77
CA VAL A 404 6.88 -7.72 19.03
C VAL A 404 6.98 -9.06 18.33
N GLY A 405 5.96 -9.89 18.48
CA GLY A 405 5.85 -11.19 17.83
C GLY A 405 4.70 -11.20 16.81
N ASN A 406 4.85 -11.98 15.74
CA ASN A 406 3.86 -12.04 14.66
C ASN A 406 2.78 -13.06 14.97
N VAL A 407 1.50 -12.72 14.78
CA VAL A 407 0.36 -13.63 15.01
C VAL A 407 -0.60 -13.74 13.85
N GLN A 408 -0.62 -12.75 12.96
CA GLN A 408 -1.56 -12.69 11.84
C GLN A 408 -0.95 -11.97 10.64
N ALA A 409 -1.07 -12.60 9.48
CA ALA A 409 -0.83 -11.95 8.19
C ALA A 409 -1.97 -12.20 7.22
N TRP A 410 -2.42 -13.45 7.10
CA TRP A 410 -3.37 -13.89 6.08
C TRP A 410 -4.42 -14.85 6.66
N GLY A 411 -5.67 -14.63 6.32
CA GLY A 411 -6.72 -15.64 6.43
C GLY A 411 -7.43 -15.80 7.78
N THR A 412 -6.92 -15.32 8.91
CA THR A 412 -7.68 -15.33 10.17
C THR A 412 -8.04 -13.93 10.64
N ASP A 413 -9.30 -13.73 11.06
CA ASP A 413 -9.79 -12.47 11.59
C ASP A 413 -9.71 -12.39 13.13
N TRP A 414 -9.32 -13.50 13.79
CA TRP A 414 -9.25 -13.62 15.25
C TRP A 414 -7.95 -14.31 15.66
N PRO A 415 -6.79 -13.65 15.40
CA PRO A 415 -5.50 -14.22 15.76
C PRO A 415 -5.30 -14.24 17.27
N SER A 416 -4.46 -15.16 17.73
CA SER A 416 -4.05 -15.21 19.13
C SER A 416 -2.61 -15.70 19.25
N TRP A 417 -1.90 -15.21 20.24
CA TRP A 417 -0.59 -15.72 20.60
C TRP A 417 -0.74 -17.15 21.15
N ARG A 418 -0.30 -18.13 20.39
CA ARG A 418 -0.50 -19.56 20.70
C ARG A 418 0.67 -20.22 21.42
N SER A 419 1.75 -19.46 21.63
CA SER A 419 2.94 -19.91 22.34
C SER A 419 2.87 -19.56 23.82
N GLN A 420 3.68 -20.25 24.64
CA GLN A 420 3.99 -19.87 26.02
C GLN A 420 5.18 -18.88 26.08
N GLU A 421 5.74 -18.52 24.95
CA GLU A 421 6.86 -17.58 24.89
C GLU A 421 6.44 -16.19 25.35
N PRO A 422 7.33 -15.48 26.08
CA PRO A 422 7.03 -14.13 26.55
C PRO A 422 7.00 -13.16 25.36
N VAL A 423 6.03 -12.25 25.35
CA VAL A 423 5.88 -11.22 24.33
C VAL A 423 5.23 -9.98 24.94
N GLU A 424 5.68 -8.79 24.56
CA GLU A 424 5.08 -7.54 25.01
C GLU A 424 3.93 -7.10 24.08
N LEU A 425 4.12 -7.23 22.76
CA LEU A 425 3.14 -6.89 21.74
C LEU A 425 3.03 -8.02 20.72
N VAL A 426 1.85 -8.20 20.17
CA VAL A 426 1.60 -9.09 19.04
C VAL A 426 1.19 -8.27 17.82
N ASP A 427 1.74 -8.61 16.66
CA ASP A 427 1.49 -7.92 15.41
C ASP A 427 0.41 -8.63 14.59
N GLU A 428 -0.59 -7.85 14.15
CA GLU A 428 -1.74 -8.28 13.34
C GLU A 428 -1.80 -7.47 12.04
N HIS A 429 -2.01 -8.14 10.89
CA HIS A 429 -2.10 -7.52 9.57
C HIS A 429 -3.46 -7.75 8.91
N TYR A 430 -4.07 -6.70 8.35
CA TYR A 430 -5.40 -6.75 7.73
C TYR A 430 -5.48 -5.98 6.41
N TYR A 431 -5.61 -6.70 5.32
CA TYR A 431 -5.90 -6.18 3.99
C TYR A 431 -7.28 -6.66 3.56
N ARG A 432 -8.29 -5.80 3.70
CA ARG A 432 -9.71 -6.15 3.58
C ARG A 432 -10.49 -5.09 2.78
N ASN A 433 -11.78 -5.32 2.60
CA ASN A 433 -12.69 -4.36 2.00
C ASN A 433 -13.20 -3.32 3.02
N PRO A 434 -13.82 -2.20 2.58
CA PRO A 434 -14.30 -1.16 3.48
C PRO A 434 -15.33 -1.66 4.51
N SER A 435 -16.25 -2.54 4.10
CA SER A 435 -17.27 -3.08 5.01
C SER A 435 -16.67 -3.89 6.13
N TRP A 436 -15.65 -4.71 5.83
CA TRP A 436 -14.95 -5.48 6.86
C TRP A 436 -14.35 -4.55 7.92
N PHE A 437 -13.73 -3.45 7.51
CA PHE A 437 -13.16 -2.47 8.44
C PHE A 437 -14.24 -1.79 9.29
N ALA A 438 -15.39 -1.46 8.70
CA ALA A 438 -16.51 -0.90 9.44
C ALA A 438 -17.11 -1.91 10.43
N ASP A 439 -17.30 -3.17 10.02
CA ASP A 439 -17.79 -4.27 10.88
C ASP A 439 -16.78 -4.58 12.01
N ALA A 440 -15.49 -4.39 11.76
CA ALA A 440 -14.41 -4.60 12.73
C ALA A 440 -14.32 -3.50 13.80
N PHE A 441 -15.22 -2.52 13.83
CA PHE A 441 -15.33 -1.50 14.88
C PHE A 441 -15.28 -2.09 16.31
N ASN A 442 -15.95 -3.22 16.54
CA ASN A 442 -16.02 -3.89 17.84
C ASN A 442 -15.03 -5.06 17.99
N LYS A 443 -14.11 -5.25 17.04
CA LYS A 443 -13.21 -6.39 16.99
C LYS A 443 -12.48 -6.66 18.31
N TYR A 444 -11.94 -5.62 18.91
CA TYR A 444 -11.08 -5.74 20.10
C TYR A 444 -11.84 -5.76 21.43
N ASN A 445 -13.18 -5.59 21.43
CA ASN A 445 -13.99 -5.54 22.64
C ASN A 445 -13.84 -6.80 23.50
N ASN A 446 -13.64 -7.96 22.87
CA ASN A 446 -13.60 -9.28 23.53
C ASN A 446 -12.18 -9.84 23.67
N TYR A 447 -11.14 -9.08 23.35
CA TYR A 447 -9.75 -9.53 23.57
C TYR A 447 -9.44 -9.60 25.07
N ASP A 448 -8.65 -10.60 25.45
CA ASP A 448 -8.20 -10.75 26.84
C ASP A 448 -7.27 -9.61 27.25
N ARG A 449 -7.73 -8.77 28.18
CA ARG A 449 -6.97 -7.63 28.71
C ARG A 449 -5.75 -8.03 29.53
N LYS A 450 -5.60 -9.31 29.85
CA LYS A 450 -4.41 -9.86 30.52
C LYS A 450 -3.39 -10.43 29.53
N GLY A 451 -3.78 -10.51 28.25
CA GLY A 451 -2.90 -10.93 27.17
C GLY A 451 -1.91 -9.85 26.75
N PRO A 452 -1.05 -10.13 25.75
CA PRO A 452 -0.14 -9.15 25.19
C PRO A 452 -0.90 -7.97 24.58
N GLY A 453 -0.25 -6.81 24.53
CA GLY A 453 -0.78 -5.67 23.78
C GLY A 453 -0.83 -5.98 22.29
N VAL A 454 -1.76 -5.35 21.56
CA VAL A 454 -1.90 -5.49 20.11
C VAL A 454 -1.22 -4.33 19.40
N TYR A 455 -0.44 -4.67 18.44
CA TYR A 455 0.04 -3.80 17.36
C TYR A 455 -0.67 -4.20 16.05
N VAL A 456 -1.36 -3.28 15.40
CA VAL A 456 -1.91 -3.49 14.06
C VAL A 456 -0.87 -2.94 13.08
N GLY A 457 0.10 -3.79 12.72
CA GLY A 457 1.33 -3.37 12.05
C GLY A 457 1.14 -3.02 10.60
N GLU A 458 0.21 -3.69 9.94
CA GLU A 458 -0.15 -3.38 8.56
C GLU A 458 -1.66 -3.49 8.37
N TYR A 459 -2.27 -2.42 7.87
CA TYR A 459 -3.66 -2.48 7.45
C TYR A 459 -3.95 -1.47 6.34
N ALA A 460 -4.81 -1.86 5.42
CA ALA A 460 -5.37 -0.99 4.39
C ALA A 460 -6.62 -1.61 3.78
N VAL A 461 -7.51 -0.76 3.28
CA VAL A 461 -8.55 -1.21 2.36
C VAL A 461 -7.93 -1.46 0.99
N THR A 462 -7.99 -2.71 0.52
CA THR A 462 -7.31 -3.15 -0.71
C THR A 462 -8.23 -3.79 -1.73
N SER A 463 -9.52 -3.90 -1.46
CA SER A 463 -10.45 -4.64 -2.31
C SER A 463 -11.82 -4.00 -2.43
N GLN A 464 -12.59 -4.47 -3.39
CA GLN A 464 -13.93 -4.03 -3.72
C GLN A 464 -13.98 -2.52 -4.02
N PHE A 465 -15.01 -1.84 -3.53
CA PHE A 465 -15.26 -0.42 -3.79
C PHE A 465 -14.28 0.56 -3.11
N GLY A 466 -13.28 0.07 -2.37
CA GLY A 466 -12.24 0.88 -1.74
C GLY A 466 -10.82 0.61 -2.23
N LYS A 467 -10.64 -0.18 -3.28
CA LYS A 467 -9.33 -0.68 -3.73
C LYS A 467 -8.30 0.40 -4.06
N VAL A 468 -8.73 1.55 -4.53
CA VAL A 468 -7.83 2.64 -4.96
C VAL A 468 -7.61 3.71 -3.88
N GLY A 469 -7.95 3.44 -2.62
CA GLY A 469 -7.83 4.43 -1.54
C GLY A 469 -8.78 5.62 -1.71
N ASN A 470 -9.98 5.36 -2.19
CA ASN A 470 -11.05 6.35 -2.37
C ASN A 470 -11.70 6.73 -1.03
N MET A 471 -12.78 7.53 -1.07
CA MET A 471 -13.48 7.96 0.14
C MET A 471 -14.09 6.79 0.92
N ASN A 472 -14.57 5.73 0.26
CA ASN A 472 -15.08 4.52 0.93
C ASN A 472 -13.97 3.82 1.73
N ALA A 473 -12.75 3.73 1.18
CA ALA A 473 -11.61 3.19 1.92
C ALA A 473 -11.34 4.00 3.19
N ALA A 474 -11.24 5.32 3.03
CA ALA A 474 -10.99 6.24 4.13
C ALA A 474 -12.05 6.14 5.25
N LEU A 475 -13.33 5.96 4.88
CA LEU A 475 -14.44 5.82 5.83
C LEU A 475 -14.35 4.50 6.62
N GLY A 476 -14.12 3.37 5.93
CA GLY A 476 -13.96 2.08 6.60
C GLY A 476 -12.78 2.07 7.58
N GLU A 477 -11.65 2.61 7.15
CA GLU A 477 -10.45 2.76 7.97
C GLU A 477 -10.70 3.69 9.17
N ALA A 478 -11.40 4.81 8.97
CA ALA A 478 -11.75 5.73 10.07
C ALA A 478 -12.62 5.05 11.14
N VAL A 479 -13.60 4.24 10.74
CA VAL A 479 -14.44 3.48 11.67
C VAL A 479 -13.59 2.49 12.48
N TYR A 480 -12.70 1.78 11.81
CA TYR A 480 -11.78 0.85 12.47
C TYR A 480 -10.84 1.56 13.46
N MET A 481 -10.33 2.73 13.09
CA MET A 481 -9.49 3.56 13.96
C MET A 481 -10.24 4.05 15.20
N ILE A 482 -11.53 4.39 15.09
CA ILE A 482 -12.38 4.65 16.25
C ILE A 482 -12.45 3.41 17.16
N GLY A 483 -12.64 2.23 16.58
CA GLY A 483 -12.64 0.95 17.33
C GLY A 483 -11.33 0.69 18.06
N MET A 484 -10.19 1.03 17.45
CA MET A 484 -8.87 0.95 18.09
C MET A 484 -8.73 1.93 19.26
N GLU A 485 -9.22 3.18 19.12
CA GLU A 485 -9.24 4.14 20.23
C GLU A 485 -10.11 3.69 21.38
N HIS A 486 -11.28 3.08 21.10
CA HIS A 486 -12.16 2.50 22.15
C HIS A 486 -11.51 1.36 22.91
N ASN A 487 -10.53 0.70 22.32
CA ASN A 487 -9.83 -0.47 22.88
C ASN A 487 -8.33 -0.19 23.11
N SER A 488 -7.94 1.07 23.36
CA SER A 488 -6.54 1.43 23.51
C SER A 488 -5.89 0.90 24.81
N ASP A 489 -6.66 0.27 25.66
CA ASP A 489 -6.17 -0.55 26.78
C ASP A 489 -5.54 -1.86 26.31
N ILE A 490 -5.87 -2.36 25.11
CA ILE A 490 -5.28 -3.54 24.49
C ILE A 490 -4.56 -3.18 23.17
N VAL A 491 -5.15 -2.35 22.29
CA VAL A 491 -4.52 -1.88 21.06
C VAL A 491 -3.54 -0.74 21.39
N LYS A 492 -2.27 -1.03 21.33
CA LYS A 492 -1.20 -0.09 21.73
C LYS A 492 -0.65 0.71 20.58
N MET A 493 -0.62 0.13 19.38
CA MET A 493 0.03 0.70 18.20
C MET A 493 -0.74 0.34 16.94
N ASN A 494 -0.72 1.19 15.93
CA ASN A 494 -1.14 0.85 14.58
C ASN A 494 -0.37 1.67 13.54
N SER A 495 -0.21 1.11 12.34
CA SER A 495 0.37 1.77 11.17
C SER A 495 -0.27 1.29 9.88
N TYR A 496 -0.61 2.22 9.01
CA TYR A 496 -1.13 1.94 7.66
C TYR A 496 -0.01 1.44 6.75
N ALA A 497 -0.33 0.51 5.85
CA ALA A 497 0.62 -0.05 4.89
C ALA A 497 -0.02 -0.28 3.50
N PRO A 498 0.73 -0.05 2.39
CA PRO A 498 2.01 0.67 2.30
C PRO A 498 1.87 2.20 2.36
N LEU A 499 3.02 2.86 2.55
CA LEU A 499 3.07 4.30 2.76
C LEU A 499 3.15 5.10 1.45
N PHE A 500 3.95 4.63 0.48
CA PHE A 500 4.31 5.36 -0.73
C PHE A 500 4.16 4.55 -2.01
N VAL A 501 3.72 5.21 -3.08
CA VAL A 501 3.75 4.66 -4.43
C VAL A 501 4.27 5.68 -5.45
N ASN A 502 5.25 5.27 -6.24
CA ASN A 502 5.62 6.01 -7.45
C ASN A 502 4.61 5.68 -8.56
N ASP A 503 3.90 6.71 -9.06
CA ASP A 503 2.86 6.56 -10.09
C ASP A 503 3.36 5.90 -11.39
N ASN A 504 4.68 5.87 -11.60
CA ASN A 504 5.27 5.24 -12.79
C ASN A 504 5.56 3.74 -12.60
N ALA A 505 5.54 3.21 -11.36
CA ALA A 505 5.93 1.84 -11.07
C ALA A 505 5.22 1.29 -9.83
N SER A 506 3.92 1.03 -9.95
CA SER A 506 3.12 0.44 -8.88
C SER A 506 3.09 -1.08 -8.97
N ASN A 507 3.53 -1.75 -7.90
CA ASN A 507 3.38 -3.19 -7.69
C ASN A 507 2.24 -3.51 -6.70
N TRP A 508 1.83 -2.52 -5.91
CA TRP A 508 0.74 -2.60 -4.96
C TRP A 508 -0.14 -1.36 -5.09
N PRO A 509 -1.43 -1.48 -5.41
CA PRO A 509 -2.23 -0.36 -5.90
C PRO A 509 -2.88 0.52 -4.83
N THR A 510 -2.79 0.18 -3.55
CA THR A 510 -3.40 0.93 -2.45
C THR A 510 -2.33 1.47 -1.52
N ASP A 511 -2.15 2.79 -1.51
CA ASP A 511 -1.07 3.47 -0.78
C ASP A 511 -1.58 4.80 -0.19
N LEU A 512 -0.88 5.35 0.81
CA LEU A 512 -1.24 6.64 1.40
C LEU A 512 -0.84 7.83 0.53
N ILE A 513 0.37 7.79 -0.02
CA ILE A 513 0.99 8.94 -0.69
C ILE A 513 1.44 8.53 -2.08
N HIS A 514 0.82 9.13 -3.07
CA HIS A 514 1.24 9.05 -4.46
C HIS A 514 2.29 10.10 -4.78
N PHE A 515 3.29 9.73 -5.58
CA PHE A 515 4.32 10.67 -6.01
C PHE A 515 4.92 10.30 -7.36
N ASN A 516 5.62 11.27 -7.95
CA ASN A 516 6.51 11.11 -9.11
C ASN A 516 7.80 11.92 -8.89
N SER A 517 8.57 12.19 -9.93
CA SER A 517 9.80 12.97 -9.81
C SER A 517 9.60 14.38 -9.24
N SER A 518 8.45 15.03 -9.47
CA SER A 518 8.18 16.43 -9.12
C SER A 518 7.04 16.63 -8.11
N ASP A 519 6.02 15.78 -8.16
CA ASP A 519 4.76 15.99 -7.45
C ASP A 519 4.53 14.90 -6.41
N ALA A 520 3.71 15.23 -5.40
CA ALA A 520 3.19 14.26 -4.46
C ALA A 520 1.83 14.72 -3.91
N PHE A 521 0.94 13.78 -3.63
CA PHE A 521 -0.35 14.05 -3.01
C PHE A 521 -0.78 12.89 -2.10
N GLY A 522 -1.61 13.21 -1.11
CA GLY A 522 -2.20 12.22 -0.22
C GLY A 522 -3.55 11.74 -0.73
N THR A 523 -3.81 10.43 -0.59
CA THR A 523 -5.14 9.85 -0.78
C THR A 523 -6.10 10.30 0.31
N PRO A 524 -7.43 10.08 0.20
CA PRO A 524 -8.35 10.22 1.32
C PRO A 524 -7.89 9.48 2.58
N SER A 525 -7.33 8.28 2.45
CA SER A 525 -6.74 7.51 3.58
C SER A 525 -5.58 8.24 4.26
N TYR A 526 -4.70 8.93 3.51
CA TYR A 526 -3.65 9.77 4.10
C TYR A 526 -4.22 10.84 5.02
N TRP A 527 -5.28 11.51 4.58
CA TRP A 527 -5.91 12.56 5.36
C TRP A 527 -6.58 12.03 6.62
N VAL A 528 -7.16 10.82 6.56
CA VAL A 528 -7.70 10.14 7.75
C VAL A 528 -6.61 9.83 8.76
N GLN A 529 -5.52 9.20 8.32
CA GLN A 529 -4.39 8.90 9.19
C GLN A 529 -3.84 10.16 9.85
N GLN A 530 -3.65 11.25 9.08
CA GLN A 530 -3.19 12.53 9.59
C GLN A 530 -4.18 13.15 10.59
N LEU A 531 -5.47 13.15 10.29
CA LEU A 531 -6.48 13.73 11.15
C LEU A 531 -6.58 13.00 12.49
N PHE A 532 -6.55 11.66 12.47
CA PHE A 532 -6.62 10.87 13.69
C PHE A 532 -5.37 11.01 14.54
N SER A 533 -4.19 10.94 13.95
CA SER A 533 -2.92 11.06 14.69
C SER A 533 -2.70 12.46 15.30
N THR A 534 -3.26 13.50 14.68
CA THR A 534 -3.14 14.88 15.17
C THR A 534 -4.26 15.31 16.12
N HIS A 535 -5.35 14.55 16.22
CA HIS A 535 -6.51 14.82 17.08
C HIS A 535 -6.78 13.64 18.01
N VAL A 536 -5.74 13.13 18.65
CA VAL A 536 -5.82 12.05 19.64
C VAL A 536 -5.79 12.63 21.04
N GLY A 537 -6.70 12.17 21.92
CA GLY A 537 -6.70 12.54 23.34
C GLY A 537 -5.77 11.66 24.16
N THR A 538 -5.61 11.99 25.42
CA THR A 538 -4.90 11.13 26.40
C THR A 538 -5.82 10.10 27.05
N ARG A 539 -7.13 10.32 26.94
CA ARG A 539 -8.15 9.47 27.58
C ARG A 539 -9.47 9.51 26.80
N LEU A 540 -10.13 8.35 26.76
CA LEU A 540 -11.50 8.23 26.28
C LEU A 540 -12.49 8.90 27.25
N ILE A 541 -13.57 9.47 26.74
CA ILE A 541 -14.75 9.84 27.51
C ILE A 541 -15.89 8.91 27.08
N ASN A 542 -16.50 8.23 28.04
CA ASN A 542 -17.65 7.39 27.74
C ASN A 542 -18.84 8.28 27.35
N SER A 543 -19.32 8.11 26.15
CA SER A 543 -20.42 8.87 25.55
C SER A 543 -21.41 7.93 24.90
N GLU A 544 -22.66 8.36 24.83
CA GLU A 544 -23.74 7.60 24.20
C GLU A 544 -24.22 8.37 22.98
N MET A 545 -24.46 7.68 21.88
CA MET A 545 -24.96 8.27 20.65
C MET A 545 -26.27 7.63 20.24
N GLU A 546 -27.28 8.47 20.03
CA GLU A 546 -28.51 8.09 19.34
C GLU A 546 -28.48 8.70 17.95
N TRP A 547 -28.88 7.95 16.94
CA TRP A 547 -28.97 8.45 15.58
C TRP A 547 -30.12 7.79 14.82
N GLU A 548 -30.76 8.58 13.98
CA GLU A 548 -31.75 8.15 13.02
C GLU A 548 -31.34 8.71 11.65
N LEU A 549 -31.01 7.83 10.71
CA LEU A 549 -30.87 8.22 9.30
C LEU A 549 -32.22 7.98 8.59
N PRO A 550 -32.63 8.86 7.66
CA PRO A 550 -33.80 8.60 6.87
C PRO A 550 -33.65 7.26 6.15
N GLU A 551 -34.70 6.44 6.18
CA GLU A 551 -34.75 5.28 5.28
C GLU A 551 -34.62 5.77 3.85
N VAL A 552 -33.46 5.57 3.25
CA VAL A 552 -33.32 5.71 1.80
C VAL A 552 -34.13 4.56 1.20
N LYS A 553 -35.30 4.84 0.71
CA LYS A 553 -35.96 3.91 -0.23
C LYS A 553 -35.08 3.89 -1.48
N ILE A 554 -34.17 2.93 -1.50
CA ILE A 554 -33.42 2.61 -2.72
C ILE A 554 -34.51 2.28 -3.75
N GLN A 555 -34.70 3.16 -4.71
CA GLN A 555 -35.45 2.80 -5.91
C GLN A 555 -34.62 1.70 -6.54
N GLU A 556 -35.06 0.46 -6.38
CA GLU A 556 -34.44 -0.71 -7.04
C GLU A 556 -34.68 -0.59 -8.55
N THR A 557 -33.91 0.27 -9.20
CA THR A 557 -33.69 0.14 -10.63
C THR A 557 -32.64 -0.96 -10.78
N LYS A 558 -33.04 -2.23 -10.69
CA LYS A 558 -32.16 -3.32 -11.07
C LYS A 558 -31.83 -3.15 -12.54
N ASN A 559 -30.57 -3.00 -12.82
CA ASN A 559 -30.05 -3.18 -14.16
C ASN A 559 -30.47 -4.57 -14.66
N PRO A 560 -30.78 -4.73 -15.95
CA PRO A 560 -31.00 -6.05 -16.50
C PRO A 560 -29.78 -6.93 -16.22
N ILE A 561 -30.03 -8.17 -15.81
CA ILE A 561 -28.97 -9.14 -15.54
C ILE A 561 -28.80 -10.11 -16.71
N HIS A 562 -27.59 -10.68 -16.80
CA HIS A 562 -27.27 -11.69 -17.79
C HIS A 562 -26.71 -12.95 -17.12
N ILE A 563 -26.57 -14.02 -17.93
CA ILE A 563 -25.89 -15.26 -17.52
C ILE A 563 -24.63 -15.45 -18.35
N GLY A 564 -23.73 -16.32 -17.90
CA GLY A 564 -22.51 -16.60 -18.62
C GLY A 564 -21.80 -17.85 -18.14
N VAL A 565 -20.66 -18.11 -18.76
CA VAL A 565 -19.73 -19.17 -18.36
C VAL A 565 -18.29 -18.67 -18.39
N SER A 566 -17.43 -19.30 -17.60
CA SER A 566 -16.01 -19.06 -17.60
C SER A 566 -15.24 -20.29 -17.08
N ALA A 567 -13.93 -20.24 -17.13
CA ALA A 567 -13.04 -21.19 -16.46
C ALA A 567 -11.76 -20.48 -16.06
N TRP A 568 -11.09 -21.04 -15.06
CA TRP A 568 -9.84 -20.52 -14.53
C TRP A 568 -8.75 -21.59 -14.66
N ASN A 569 -7.60 -21.31 -15.27
CA ASN A 569 -6.50 -22.26 -15.51
C ASN A 569 -6.96 -23.65 -16.00
N THR A 570 -8.05 -23.67 -16.78
CA THR A 570 -8.72 -24.92 -17.19
C THR A 570 -9.21 -24.79 -18.62
N LYS A 571 -8.98 -25.83 -19.41
CA LYS A 571 -9.62 -26.00 -20.71
C LYS A 571 -10.97 -26.64 -20.50
N ALA A 572 -12.03 -25.84 -20.59
CA ALA A 572 -13.40 -26.26 -20.34
C ALA A 572 -14.31 -25.96 -21.51
N THR A 573 -15.20 -26.91 -21.87
CA THR A 573 -16.21 -26.79 -22.91
C THR A 573 -17.61 -26.69 -22.29
N PHE A 574 -18.40 -25.73 -22.79
CA PHE A 574 -19.74 -25.45 -22.31
C PHE A 574 -20.75 -25.59 -23.46
N LYS A 575 -21.96 -26.11 -23.16
CA LYS A 575 -23.05 -26.24 -24.09
C LYS A 575 -24.41 -26.31 -23.40
N ASP A 576 -25.48 -26.32 -24.22
CA ASP A 576 -26.88 -26.54 -23.81
C ASP A 576 -27.34 -25.57 -22.67
N PRO A 577 -27.07 -24.24 -22.75
CA PRO A 577 -27.55 -23.30 -21.74
C PRO A 577 -29.09 -23.18 -21.79
N GLN A 578 -29.70 -23.12 -20.59
CA GLN A 578 -31.13 -22.91 -20.44
C GLN A 578 -31.42 -21.96 -19.28
N VAL A 579 -32.39 -21.07 -19.50
CA VAL A 579 -32.97 -20.26 -18.42
C VAL A 579 -34.46 -20.61 -18.32
N ILE A 580 -34.94 -20.83 -17.11
CA ILE A 580 -36.33 -21.15 -16.81
C ILE A 580 -36.87 -20.06 -15.88
N ILE A 581 -37.97 -19.44 -16.29
CA ILE A 581 -38.72 -18.43 -15.52
C ILE A 581 -40.17 -18.88 -15.51
N ASP A 582 -40.80 -18.94 -14.34
CA ASP A 582 -42.20 -19.38 -14.17
C ASP A 582 -42.50 -20.70 -14.90
N GLU A 583 -41.60 -21.70 -14.73
CA GLU A 583 -41.66 -23.02 -15.34
C GLU A 583 -41.53 -23.02 -16.89
N GLN A 584 -41.30 -21.89 -17.54
CA GLN A 584 -41.08 -21.75 -18.96
C GLN A 584 -39.63 -21.58 -19.34
N ILE A 585 -39.17 -22.30 -20.36
CA ILE A 585 -37.84 -22.14 -20.93
C ILE A 585 -37.82 -20.88 -21.79
N ILE A 586 -36.92 -19.94 -21.44
CA ILE A 586 -36.74 -18.71 -22.20
C ILE A 586 -35.83 -18.96 -23.40
N ALA A 587 -36.22 -18.42 -24.56
CA ALA A 587 -35.39 -18.50 -25.75
C ALA A 587 -34.06 -17.72 -25.57
N LEU A 588 -32.95 -18.41 -25.70
CA LEU A 588 -31.61 -17.85 -25.70
C LEU A 588 -31.02 -17.95 -27.11
N PRO A 589 -30.17 -17.04 -27.54
CA PRO A 589 -29.29 -17.25 -28.71
C PRO A 589 -28.41 -18.47 -28.48
N ALA A 590 -27.94 -19.09 -29.55
CA ALA A 590 -26.99 -20.19 -29.45
C ALA A 590 -25.73 -19.75 -28.66
N ILE A 591 -25.13 -20.64 -27.87
CA ILE A 591 -24.03 -20.30 -27.01
C ILE A 591 -22.80 -19.77 -27.78
N GLU A 592 -22.65 -20.17 -29.04
CA GLU A 592 -21.62 -19.64 -29.95
C GLU A 592 -21.81 -18.16 -30.32
N ASP A 593 -23.05 -17.64 -30.21
CA ASP A 593 -23.38 -16.23 -30.51
C ASP A 593 -23.24 -15.29 -29.28
N TRP A 594 -22.85 -15.81 -28.15
CA TRP A 594 -22.54 -14.99 -26.97
C TRP A 594 -21.24 -14.22 -27.17
N SER A 595 -20.88 -13.38 -26.25
CA SER A 595 -19.67 -12.55 -26.37
C SER A 595 -18.90 -12.40 -25.06
N THR A 596 -17.65 -11.99 -25.19
CA THR A 596 -16.83 -11.60 -24.04
C THR A 596 -16.93 -10.11 -23.81
N PRO A 597 -17.13 -9.63 -22.58
CA PRO A 597 -17.10 -8.20 -22.23
C PRO A 597 -15.70 -7.61 -22.28
N PHE A 598 -14.67 -8.45 -22.41
CA PHE A 598 -13.27 -8.05 -22.53
C PHE A 598 -12.80 -8.17 -23.99
N PRO A 599 -13.15 -7.24 -24.90
CA PRO A 599 -12.49 -7.18 -26.19
C PRO A 599 -10.99 -6.98 -25.94
N ASP A 600 -10.15 -7.50 -26.87
CA ASP A 600 -8.69 -7.37 -26.79
C ASP A 600 -8.27 -5.93 -26.41
N GLN A 601 -8.19 -5.66 -25.14
CA GLN A 601 -7.78 -4.35 -24.66
C GLN A 601 -6.26 -4.31 -24.60
N ASN A 602 -5.75 -3.44 -25.44
CA ASN A 602 -4.37 -3.00 -25.53
C ASN A 602 -3.47 -3.89 -26.40
N PRO A 603 -3.44 -3.65 -27.72
CA PRO A 603 -2.46 -4.29 -28.62
C PRO A 603 -1.00 -3.98 -28.24
N ASP A 604 -0.75 -2.93 -27.43
CA ASP A 604 0.56 -2.48 -26.96
C ASP A 604 0.89 -2.87 -25.51
N GLY A 605 0.00 -3.58 -24.84
CA GLY A 605 0.23 -4.11 -23.49
C GLY A 605 1.33 -5.18 -23.42
N PRO A 606 1.87 -5.50 -22.22
CA PRO A 606 2.93 -6.49 -22.05
C PRO A 606 2.56 -7.82 -22.72
N LYS A 607 3.49 -8.41 -23.46
CA LYS A 607 3.31 -9.70 -24.19
C LYS A 607 2.66 -10.81 -23.37
N ARG A 608 2.78 -10.76 -22.04
CA ARG A 608 2.20 -11.70 -21.08
C ARG A 608 0.67 -11.70 -21.05
N ILE A 609 0.04 -10.56 -21.33
CA ILE A 609 -1.44 -10.41 -21.29
C ILE A 609 -2.05 -10.70 -22.65
N ARG A 610 -1.31 -10.53 -23.76
CA ARG A 610 -1.81 -10.69 -25.13
C ARG A 610 -2.09 -12.13 -25.54
N ALA A 611 -1.49 -13.12 -24.92
CA ALA A 611 -1.40 -14.45 -25.53
C ALA A 611 -2.52 -15.43 -25.16
N LYS A 612 -3.49 -15.09 -24.26
CA LYS A 612 -4.12 -16.16 -23.50
C LYS A 612 -5.63 -16.08 -23.27
N ARG A 613 -6.34 -15.19 -23.95
CA ARG A 613 -7.81 -15.14 -23.93
C ARG A 613 -8.35 -15.66 -25.26
N LYS A 614 -8.52 -16.98 -25.37
CA LYS A 614 -9.11 -17.57 -26.57
C LYS A 614 -10.32 -18.42 -26.23
N TRP A 615 -11.45 -18.05 -26.79
CA TRP A 615 -12.58 -18.94 -26.91
C TRP A 615 -12.52 -19.67 -28.26
N ILE A 616 -12.70 -20.97 -28.25
CA ILE A 616 -12.91 -21.79 -29.45
C ILE A 616 -14.40 -21.97 -29.58
N ILE A 617 -14.94 -21.45 -30.68
CA ILE A 617 -16.37 -21.50 -31.00
C ILE A 617 -16.59 -22.65 -31.95
N LYS A 618 -17.53 -23.53 -31.59
CA LYS A 618 -18.02 -24.62 -32.44
C LYS A 618 -19.52 -24.61 -32.40
N GLU A 619 -20.17 -25.15 -33.44
CA GLU A 619 -21.62 -25.28 -33.48
C GLU A 619 -22.13 -25.97 -32.19
N GLY A 620 -23.02 -25.30 -31.49
CA GLY A 620 -23.63 -25.75 -30.24
C GLY A 620 -22.73 -25.76 -29.00
N SER A 621 -21.47 -25.25 -29.08
CA SER A 621 -20.56 -25.24 -27.91
C SER A 621 -19.49 -24.20 -27.99
N VAL A 622 -18.96 -23.80 -26.81
CA VAL A 622 -17.80 -22.92 -26.67
C VAL A 622 -16.79 -23.55 -25.72
N THR A 623 -15.52 -23.43 -26.06
CA THR A 623 -14.42 -23.92 -25.20
C THR A 623 -13.53 -22.75 -24.77
N ASN A 624 -13.39 -22.57 -23.49
CA ASN A 624 -12.38 -21.68 -22.96
C ASN A 624 -11.00 -22.33 -23.13
N PHE A 625 -10.09 -21.61 -23.74
CA PHE A 625 -8.72 -22.05 -23.93
C PHE A 625 -7.80 -21.00 -23.32
N GLY A 626 -7.36 -21.21 -22.08
CA GLY A 626 -6.45 -20.23 -21.55
C GLY A 626 -6.05 -20.40 -20.09
N GLU A 627 -4.84 -19.99 -19.85
CA GLU A 627 -4.17 -19.84 -18.56
C GLU A 627 -4.52 -18.50 -17.87
N THR A 628 -5.61 -17.82 -18.26
CA THR A 628 -5.96 -16.50 -17.71
C THR A 628 -7.22 -16.54 -16.89
N GLN A 629 -7.14 -15.85 -15.78
CA GLN A 629 -8.22 -15.64 -14.83
C GLN A 629 -9.37 -14.83 -15.45
N GLY A 630 -10.60 -15.31 -15.31
CA GLY A 630 -11.79 -14.49 -15.49
C GLY A 630 -12.15 -14.13 -16.94
N ASN A 631 -11.91 -14.99 -17.89
CA ASN A 631 -12.40 -14.79 -19.26
C ASN A 631 -13.89 -15.14 -19.35
N LEU A 632 -14.75 -14.16 -19.22
CA LEU A 632 -16.22 -14.34 -19.23
C LEU A 632 -16.75 -14.53 -20.65
N TRP A 633 -17.77 -15.37 -20.82
CA TRP A 633 -18.56 -15.55 -22.04
C TRP A 633 -20.01 -15.35 -21.69
N ILE A 634 -20.61 -14.22 -22.08
CA ILE A 634 -21.85 -13.68 -21.56
C ILE A 634 -22.97 -13.75 -22.63
N CYS A 635 -24.13 -14.24 -22.23
CA CYS A 635 -25.36 -14.24 -23.03
C CYS A 635 -25.86 -12.81 -23.21
N PRO A 636 -26.16 -12.37 -24.44
CA PRO A 636 -26.73 -11.03 -24.67
C PRO A 636 -28.18 -10.87 -24.22
N THR A 637 -28.90 -11.96 -23.91
CA THR A 637 -30.30 -11.90 -23.48
C THR A 637 -30.40 -11.37 -22.05
N GLU A 638 -31.19 -10.33 -21.87
CA GLU A 638 -31.53 -9.74 -20.57
C GLU A 638 -32.51 -10.62 -19.80
N ILE A 639 -32.27 -10.86 -18.54
CA ILE A 639 -33.13 -11.58 -17.60
C ILE A 639 -33.74 -10.56 -16.62
N ALA A 640 -35.03 -10.26 -16.80
CA ALA A 640 -35.72 -9.28 -15.96
C ALA A 640 -36.43 -9.91 -14.73
N ALA A 641 -36.21 -11.20 -14.46
CA ALA A 641 -36.88 -11.92 -13.38
C ALA A 641 -36.05 -11.94 -12.10
N LYS A 642 -36.70 -11.75 -10.94
CA LYS A 642 -36.07 -11.94 -9.62
C LYS A 642 -35.92 -13.42 -9.25
N LYS A 643 -36.71 -14.30 -9.90
CA LYS A 643 -36.67 -15.74 -9.67
C LYS A 643 -36.46 -16.45 -11.01
N TYR A 644 -35.41 -17.21 -11.11
CA TYR A 644 -35.07 -17.97 -12.30
C TYR A 644 -34.15 -19.15 -11.97
N THR A 645 -34.16 -20.12 -12.90
CA THR A 645 -33.17 -21.23 -12.88
C THR A 645 -32.31 -21.13 -14.12
N TYR A 646 -31.01 -21.15 -13.94
CA TYR A 646 -30.05 -21.25 -15.03
C TYR A 646 -29.38 -22.64 -15.01
N LYS A 647 -29.26 -23.26 -16.18
CA LYS A 647 -28.60 -24.56 -16.37
C LYS A 647 -27.59 -24.44 -17.51
N VAL A 648 -26.49 -25.18 -17.40
CA VAL A 648 -25.49 -25.31 -18.45
C VAL A 648 -24.71 -26.60 -18.26
N ARG A 649 -24.30 -27.24 -19.34
CA ARG A 649 -23.43 -28.42 -19.30
C ARG A 649 -21.98 -28.00 -19.47
N ALA A 650 -21.09 -28.53 -18.64
CA ALA A 650 -19.68 -28.25 -18.63
C ALA A 650 -18.84 -29.53 -18.72
N TYR A 651 -17.70 -29.48 -19.45
CA TYR A 651 -16.78 -30.59 -19.66
C TYR A 651 -15.36 -30.10 -19.47
N LYS A 652 -14.59 -30.77 -18.61
CA LYS A 652 -13.19 -30.47 -18.39
C LYS A 652 -12.33 -31.29 -19.34
N GLU A 653 -11.54 -30.64 -20.21
CA GLU A 653 -10.57 -31.29 -21.07
C GLU A 653 -9.23 -31.47 -20.37
N SER A 654 -8.75 -30.44 -19.67
CA SER A 654 -7.49 -30.45 -18.90
C SER A 654 -7.38 -29.18 -18.03
N GLY A 655 -6.41 -29.15 -17.11
CA GLY A 655 -6.06 -27.98 -16.33
C GLY A 655 -6.28 -28.17 -14.82
N ASP A 656 -5.90 -27.15 -14.04
CA ASP A 656 -5.73 -27.25 -12.60
C ASP A 656 -7.02 -27.00 -11.79
N GLU A 657 -8.07 -26.45 -12.41
CA GLU A 657 -9.34 -26.13 -11.74
C GLU A 657 -10.55 -26.70 -12.51
N GLY A 658 -11.75 -26.27 -12.21
CA GLY A 658 -12.97 -26.72 -12.86
C GLY A 658 -13.67 -25.60 -13.63
N PHE A 659 -14.91 -25.25 -13.25
CA PHE A 659 -15.81 -24.41 -14.03
C PHE A 659 -16.27 -23.18 -13.24
N LEU A 660 -16.56 -22.09 -13.96
CA LEU A 660 -17.25 -20.92 -13.43
C LEU A 660 -18.58 -20.76 -14.14
N MET A 661 -19.69 -20.97 -13.44
CA MET A 661 -21.04 -20.72 -13.92
C MET A 661 -21.46 -19.33 -13.46
N VAL A 662 -21.55 -18.38 -14.39
CA VAL A 662 -21.78 -16.96 -14.11
C VAL A 662 -23.28 -16.64 -14.18
N PHE A 663 -23.77 -15.91 -13.20
CA PHE A 663 -25.17 -15.47 -13.13
C PHE A 663 -25.26 -14.10 -12.43
N ASN A 664 -26.44 -13.49 -12.43
CA ASN A 664 -26.62 -12.11 -11.94
C ASN A 664 -25.58 -11.12 -12.51
N TYR A 665 -25.15 -11.33 -13.76
CA TYR A 665 -24.15 -10.47 -14.38
C TYR A 665 -24.79 -9.14 -14.82
N GLU A 666 -24.43 -8.04 -14.19
CA GLU A 666 -24.80 -6.67 -14.57
C GLU A 666 -23.72 -6.03 -15.46
N ASN A 667 -22.45 -6.22 -15.10
CA ASN A 667 -21.25 -5.74 -15.81
C ASN A 667 -20.03 -6.55 -15.37
N ASP A 668 -18.86 -6.24 -15.92
CA ASP A 668 -17.60 -6.94 -15.66
C ASP A 668 -17.05 -6.80 -14.23
N LYS A 669 -17.68 -5.95 -13.41
CA LYS A 669 -17.33 -5.75 -12.00
C LYS A 669 -18.39 -6.28 -11.02
N ASP A 670 -19.62 -6.46 -11.50
CA ASP A 670 -20.77 -6.81 -10.66
C ASP A 670 -21.48 -8.04 -11.23
N PHE A 671 -21.20 -9.21 -10.64
CA PHE A 671 -21.79 -10.51 -11.01
C PHE A 671 -21.54 -11.56 -9.94
N ASP A 672 -22.28 -12.66 -10.02
CA ASP A 672 -22.09 -13.83 -9.18
C ASP A 672 -21.61 -15.02 -10.00
N TRP A 673 -20.95 -15.97 -9.33
CA TRP A 673 -20.63 -17.25 -9.98
C TRP A 673 -20.60 -18.41 -9.01
N PHE A 674 -20.96 -19.56 -9.53
CA PHE A 674 -20.73 -20.84 -8.91
C PHE A 674 -19.35 -21.33 -9.38
N ASN A 675 -18.38 -21.34 -8.46
CA ASN A 675 -17.04 -21.86 -8.68
C ASN A 675 -17.04 -23.36 -8.37
N VAL A 676 -16.91 -24.18 -9.39
CA VAL A 676 -16.95 -25.64 -9.29
C VAL A 676 -15.54 -26.19 -9.44
N GLY A 677 -15.00 -26.83 -8.40
CA GLY A 677 -13.63 -27.31 -8.39
C GLY A 677 -12.59 -26.18 -8.48
N GLY A 678 -12.81 -25.10 -7.77
CA GLY A 678 -11.82 -24.02 -7.64
C GLY A 678 -10.67 -24.36 -6.72
N TRP A 679 -9.68 -23.44 -6.62
CA TRP A 679 -8.54 -23.52 -5.69
C TRP A 679 -7.70 -24.78 -5.90
N GLY A 680 -7.25 -25.01 -7.12
CA GLY A 680 -6.50 -26.20 -7.48
C GLY A 680 -7.35 -27.47 -7.55
N ASN A 681 -8.61 -27.32 -7.98
CA ASN A 681 -9.58 -28.41 -8.11
C ASN A 681 -9.94 -29.09 -6.76
N ALA A 682 -10.09 -28.29 -5.72
CA ALA A 682 -10.27 -28.78 -4.36
C ALA A 682 -11.65 -28.44 -3.76
N THR A 683 -12.31 -27.35 -4.18
CA THR A 683 -13.54 -26.88 -3.52
C THR A 683 -14.57 -26.30 -4.48
N ASN A 684 -15.85 -26.36 -4.05
CA ASN A 684 -16.94 -25.58 -4.63
C ASN A 684 -17.24 -24.36 -3.76
N ASN A 685 -17.52 -23.21 -4.39
CA ASN A 685 -17.95 -21.99 -3.71
C ASN A 685 -19.02 -21.25 -4.51
N ILE A 686 -19.90 -20.52 -3.81
CA ILE A 686 -20.65 -19.41 -4.41
C ILE A 686 -19.87 -18.13 -4.08
N GLU A 687 -19.64 -17.35 -5.10
CA GLU A 687 -18.81 -16.15 -5.00
C GLU A 687 -19.51 -14.98 -5.69
N GLN A 688 -19.24 -13.78 -5.22
CA GLN A 688 -19.76 -12.51 -5.74
C GLN A 688 -18.61 -11.60 -6.14
N SER A 689 -18.70 -10.98 -7.30
CA SER A 689 -17.93 -9.78 -7.63
C SER A 689 -18.78 -8.55 -7.33
N LYS A 690 -18.25 -7.64 -6.55
CA LYS A 690 -18.86 -6.34 -6.32
C LYS A 690 -17.82 -5.24 -6.51
N ASP A 691 -18.12 -4.30 -7.40
CA ASP A 691 -17.18 -3.24 -7.82
C ASP A 691 -15.79 -3.79 -8.24
N GLY A 692 -15.76 -5.02 -8.79
CA GLY A 692 -14.54 -5.72 -9.19
C GLY A 692 -13.81 -6.45 -8.05
N GLY A 693 -14.29 -6.36 -6.82
CA GLY A 693 -13.76 -7.09 -5.66
C GLY A 693 -14.48 -8.42 -5.45
N ARG A 694 -13.72 -9.47 -5.13
CA ARG A 694 -14.23 -10.81 -4.92
C ARG A 694 -14.66 -11.06 -3.48
N ILE A 695 -15.82 -11.68 -3.30
CA ILE A 695 -16.38 -12.07 -2.00
C ILE A 695 -16.73 -13.54 -2.05
N ASN A 696 -16.25 -14.34 -1.10
CA ASN A 696 -16.75 -15.69 -0.90
C ASN A 696 -18.06 -15.61 -0.10
N LEU A 697 -19.16 -16.05 -0.71
CA LEU A 697 -20.47 -16.11 -0.05
C LEU A 697 -20.66 -17.41 0.75
N THR A 698 -19.81 -18.41 0.54
CA THR A 698 -19.82 -19.70 1.22
C THR A 698 -18.44 -20.05 1.77
N ALA A 699 -18.38 -20.92 2.76
CA ALA A 699 -17.12 -21.36 3.37
C ALA A 699 -16.30 -22.35 2.51
N GLY A 700 -16.81 -22.71 1.35
CA GLY A 700 -16.24 -23.73 0.49
C GLY A 700 -16.62 -25.16 0.92
N GLN A 701 -16.91 -26.00 -0.07
CA GLN A 701 -17.22 -27.44 0.09
C GLN A 701 -16.24 -28.24 -0.73
N GLY A 702 -15.59 -29.23 -0.12
CA GLY A 702 -14.64 -30.09 -0.84
C GLY A 702 -15.29 -30.75 -2.08
N TYR A 703 -14.72 -30.53 -3.24
CA TYR A 703 -15.21 -31.08 -4.51
C TYR A 703 -14.06 -31.12 -5.55
N LYS A 704 -14.02 -32.18 -6.34
CA LYS A 704 -13.05 -32.37 -7.42
C LYS A 704 -13.75 -32.63 -8.73
N VAL A 705 -13.43 -31.86 -9.76
CA VAL A 705 -13.88 -32.03 -11.14
C VAL A 705 -12.94 -33.01 -11.86
N GLU A 706 -13.48 -34.11 -12.40
CA GLU A 706 -12.76 -35.08 -13.19
C GLU A 706 -12.67 -34.64 -14.66
N GLU A 707 -11.54 -34.94 -15.31
CA GLU A 707 -11.36 -34.76 -16.74
C GLU A 707 -12.16 -35.81 -17.53
N GLY A 708 -12.55 -35.45 -18.73
CA GLY A 708 -13.23 -36.37 -19.63
C GLY A 708 -14.70 -36.67 -19.35
N ARG A 709 -15.34 -35.91 -18.44
CA ARG A 709 -16.73 -36.08 -18.03
C ARG A 709 -17.55 -34.83 -18.25
N TRP A 710 -18.82 -34.95 -18.66
CA TRP A 710 -19.82 -33.90 -18.67
C TRP A 710 -20.47 -33.77 -17.29
N TYR A 711 -20.70 -32.54 -16.87
CA TYR A 711 -21.40 -32.17 -15.66
C TYR A 711 -22.62 -31.32 -16.02
N ASP A 712 -23.76 -31.59 -15.38
CA ASP A 712 -24.96 -30.76 -15.46
C ASP A 712 -24.94 -29.75 -14.30
N LEU A 713 -24.64 -28.48 -14.58
CA LEU A 713 -24.60 -27.40 -13.61
C LEU A 713 -25.93 -26.67 -13.58
N ARG A 714 -26.42 -26.35 -12.38
CA ARG A 714 -27.65 -25.61 -12.19
C ARG A 714 -27.54 -24.64 -11.03
N VAL A 715 -28.04 -23.42 -11.21
CA VAL A 715 -28.27 -22.45 -10.14
C VAL A 715 -29.74 -22.03 -10.14
N GLU A 716 -30.33 -21.98 -8.97
CA GLU A 716 -31.67 -21.45 -8.71
C GLU A 716 -31.49 -20.16 -7.93
N VAL A 717 -31.98 -19.05 -8.50
CA VAL A 717 -31.96 -17.72 -7.91
C VAL A 717 -33.37 -17.35 -7.50
N ASP A 718 -33.59 -16.90 -6.27
CA ASP A 718 -34.85 -16.38 -5.75
C ASP A 718 -34.60 -15.11 -4.94
N GLY A 719 -34.66 -13.96 -5.61
CA GLY A 719 -34.25 -12.68 -5.04
C GLY A 719 -32.76 -12.67 -4.69
N ASP A 720 -32.44 -12.55 -3.41
CA ASP A 720 -31.08 -12.58 -2.91
C ASP A 720 -30.57 -14.00 -2.60
N SER A 721 -31.44 -15.01 -2.66
CA SER A 721 -31.07 -16.40 -2.32
C SER A 721 -30.61 -17.16 -3.56
N MET A 722 -29.56 -17.95 -3.40
CA MET A 722 -28.96 -18.76 -4.46
C MET A 722 -28.77 -20.20 -3.97
N THR A 723 -29.15 -21.16 -4.81
CA THR A 723 -28.94 -22.58 -4.56
C THR A 723 -28.30 -23.22 -5.77
N THR A 724 -27.22 -23.98 -5.57
CA THR A 724 -26.45 -24.57 -6.67
C THR A 724 -26.46 -26.08 -6.62
N TYR A 725 -26.40 -26.70 -7.80
CA TYR A 725 -26.45 -28.14 -7.99
C TYR A 725 -25.47 -28.60 -9.06
N ILE A 726 -24.96 -29.83 -8.89
CA ILE A 726 -24.19 -30.58 -9.88
C ILE A 726 -24.84 -31.94 -10.05
N ASP A 727 -25.19 -32.31 -11.31
CA ASP A 727 -25.86 -33.58 -11.62
C ASP A 727 -27.09 -33.78 -10.72
N ASP A 728 -27.92 -32.75 -10.59
CA ASP A 728 -29.11 -32.64 -9.73
C ASP A 728 -28.88 -32.82 -8.20
N LYS A 729 -27.64 -32.91 -7.77
CA LYS A 729 -27.31 -32.97 -6.35
C LYS A 729 -27.05 -31.56 -5.81
N LEU A 730 -27.76 -31.21 -4.74
CA LEU A 730 -27.51 -29.96 -4.00
C LEU A 730 -26.03 -29.84 -3.59
N GLN A 731 -25.44 -28.70 -3.88
CA GLN A 731 -24.08 -28.37 -3.48
C GLN A 731 -24.09 -27.31 -2.37
N LEU A 732 -24.48 -26.11 -2.68
CA LEU A 732 -24.37 -24.95 -1.80
C LEU A 732 -25.64 -24.11 -1.83
N GLN A 733 -25.88 -23.42 -0.70
CA GLN A 733 -26.91 -22.40 -0.57
C GLN A 733 -26.30 -21.14 0.02
N SER A 734 -26.67 -19.98 -0.48
CA SER A 734 -26.20 -18.70 0.02
C SER A 734 -27.20 -17.58 -0.24
N LYS A 735 -26.88 -16.41 0.28
CA LYS A 735 -27.57 -15.17 -0.04
C LYS A 735 -26.54 -14.11 -0.46
N HIS A 736 -26.98 -13.18 -1.28
CA HIS A 736 -26.22 -11.95 -1.53
C HIS A 736 -25.83 -11.32 -0.21
N ARG A 737 -24.58 -10.89 -0.15
CA ARG A 737 -24.09 -10.12 0.98
C ARG A 737 -24.22 -8.64 0.63
N ASP A 738 -24.94 -7.90 1.46
CA ASP A 738 -24.89 -6.44 1.42
C ASP A 738 -23.47 -6.00 1.85
N THR A 739 -22.74 -5.43 0.93
CA THR A 739 -21.35 -4.95 1.14
C THR A 739 -21.31 -3.45 1.40
N SER A 740 -22.45 -2.77 1.40
CA SER A 740 -22.51 -1.34 1.72
C SER A 740 -22.21 -1.11 3.19
N MET A 741 -21.39 -0.12 3.47
CA MET A 741 -21.24 0.38 4.83
C MET A 741 -22.49 1.16 5.23
N ARG A 742 -22.94 1.02 6.48
CA ARG A 742 -24.10 1.73 7.00
C ARG A 742 -23.83 2.26 8.39
N GLY A 743 -24.45 3.39 8.69
CA GLY A 743 -24.51 3.94 10.03
C GLY A 743 -23.59 5.14 10.26
N VAL A 744 -23.60 5.54 11.50
CA VAL A 744 -22.77 6.63 12.01
C VAL A 744 -21.97 6.09 13.20
N TYR A 745 -20.72 6.45 13.27
CA TYR A 745 -19.81 6.02 14.32
C TYR A 745 -19.22 7.24 15.01
N HIS A 746 -18.96 7.14 16.32
CA HIS A 746 -18.42 8.26 17.06
C HIS A 746 -17.37 7.85 18.08
N ASN A 747 -16.57 8.83 18.46
CA ASN A 747 -15.65 8.73 19.59
C ASN A 747 -15.46 10.08 20.25
N VAL A 748 -15.28 10.10 21.55
CA VAL A 748 -14.96 11.29 22.32
C VAL A 748 -13.73 11.05 23.16
N THR A 749 -12.69 11.85 22.94
CA THR A 749 -11.44 11.77 23.70
C THR A 749 -11.12 13.14 24.30
N ILE A 750 -10.34 13.15 25.38
CA ILE A 750 -9.84 14.35 26.01
C ILE A 750 -8.32 14.33 26.05
N ASP A 751 -7.71 15.42 25.68
CA ASP A 751 -6.31 15.73 26.00
C ASP A 751 -6.30 16.47 27.34
N GLU A 752 -6.02 15.73 28.39
CA GLU A 752 -6.01 16.25 29.79
C GLU A 752 -4.88 17.26 30.02
N ILE A 753 -3.81 17.21 29.22
CA ILE A 753 -2.66 18.13 29.34
C ILE A 753 -3.03 19.50 28.78
N ASN A 754 -3.65 19.51 27.59
CA ASN A 754 -3.99 20.76 26.89
C ASN A 754 -5.44 21.22 27.16
N ASN A 755 -6.22 20.44 27.91
CA ASN A 755 -7.64 20.68 28.19
C ASN A 755 -8.47 20.84 26.92
N LEU A 756 -8.23 19.92 25.96
CA LEU A 756 -8.94 19.84 24.69
C LEU A 756 -9.78 18.57 24.65
N MET A 757 -10.98 18.68 24.11
CA MET A 757 -11.84 17.55 23.81
C MET A 757 -11.93 17.37 22.29
N TYR A 758 -11.77 16.14 21.83
CA TYR A 758 -11.95 15.78 20.42
C TYR A 758 -13.19 14.91 20.28
N ILE A 759 -14.11 15.33 19.42
CA ILE A 759 -15.30 14.58 19.08
C ILE A 759 -15.17 14.17 17.62
N LYS A 760 -15.12 12.88 17.36
CA LYS A 760 -15.03 12.30 16.01
C LYS A 760 -16.37 11.69 15.64
N VAL A 761 -16.91 12.06 14.48
CA VAL A 761 -18.17 11.52 13.94
C VAL A 761 -17.93 11.10 12.50
N VAL A 762 -18.11 9.82 12.21
CA VAL A 762 -17.94 9.23 10.87
C VAL A 762 -19.29 8.78 10.36
N ASN A 763 -19.75 9.41 9.28
CA ASN A 763 -20.94 9.00 8.54
C ASN A 763 -20.51 8.26 7.28
N VAL A 764 -20.75 6.97 7.24
CA VAL A 764 -20.38 6.11 6.08
C VAL A 764 -21.49 6.04 5.03
N GLY A 765 -22.65 6.66 5.30
CA GLY A 765 -23.81 6.63 4.42
C GLY A 765 -23.85 7.81 3.44
N ASN A 766 -24.71 7.68 2.44
CA ASN A 766 -24.95 8.69 1.40
C ASN A 766 -25.95 9.76 1.78
N THR A 767 -26.39 9.82 3.04
CA THR A 767 -27.37 10.77 3.55
C THR A 767 -26.72 11.64 4.63
N GLY A 768 -26.85 12.95 4.48
CA GLY A 768 -26.44 13.91 5.48
C GLY A 768 -27.52 14.16 6.53
N THR A 769 -27.13 14.68 7.70
CA THR A 769 -28.00 15.00 8.82
C THR A 769 -27.40 16.09 9.70
N ASP A 770 -28.17 16.59 10.66
CA ASP A 770 -27.66 17.48 11.70
C ASP A 770 -27.21 16.67 12.92
N GLY A 771 -26.05 17.03 13.47
CA GLY A 771 -25.48 16.46 14.68
C GLY A 771 -25.53 17.44 15.85
N THR A 772 -25.80 16.90 17.03
CA THR A 772 -25.73 17.66 18.30
C THR A 772 -24.90 16.90 19.32
N THR A 773 -24.21 17.65 20.18
CA THR A 773 -23.64 17.08 21.41
C THR A 773 -24.20 17.80 22.60
N ASN A 774 -24.57 17.05 23.64
CA ASN A 774 -25.02 17.56 24.91
C ASN A 774 -23.97 17.24 25.98
N LEU A 775 -23.38 18.29 26.55
CA LEU A 775 -22.37 18.14 27.60
C LEU A 775 -22.99 18.28 28.96
N SER A 776 -22.75 17.33 29.84
CA SER A 776 -23.06 17.41 31.26
C SER A 776 -21.77 17.51 32.09
N ASN A 777 -21.85 18.13 33.24
CA ASN A 777 -20.75 18.35 34.19
C ASN A 777 -19.56 19.17 33.61
N GLY A 778 -19.88 20.09 32.69
CA GLY A 778 -18.94 21.04 32.10
C GLY A 778 -19.45 21.70 30.84
N SER A 779 -18.64 22.55 30.25
CA SER A 779 -18.95 23.24 28.99
C SER A 779 -17.68 23.63 28.25
N VAL A 780 -17.78 23.97 26.96
CA VAL A 780 -16.68 24.41 26.14
C VAL A 780 -16.58 25.92 26.04
N LYS A 781 -15.36 26.43 25.91
CA LYS A 781 -15.03 27.82 25.66
C LYS A 781 -15.04 28.16 24.18
N THR A 782 -14.46 27.30 23.36
CA THR A 782 -14.39 27.42 21.89
C THR A 782 -14.53 26.04 21.27
N ALA A 783 -15.08 26.00 20.08
CA ALA A 783 -15.11 24.77 19.28
C ALA A 783 -14.80 25.10 17.82
N GLU A 784 -14.01 24.24 17.19
CA GLU A 784 -13.68 24.29 15.77
C GLU A 784 -13.91 22.90 15.17
N MET A 785 -14.24 22.85 13.89
CA MET A 785 -14.51 21.60 13.18
C MET A 785 -13.66 21.50 11.92
N ILE A 786 -13.07 20.36 11.71
CA ILE A 786 -12.45 19.95 10.46
C ILE A 786 -13.26 18.78 9.91
N ARG A 787 -13.50 18.79 8.60
CA ARG A 787 -14.27 17.76 7.92
C ARG A 787 -13.54 17.28 6.66
N LEU A 788 -13.52 15.97 6.45
CA LEU A 788 -13.22 15.32 5.20
C LEU A 788 -14.52 14.71 4.68
N SER A 789 -14.99 15.08 3.49
CA SER A 789 -16.26 14.59 2.95
C SER A 789 -16.26 14.55 1.44
N SER A 790 -17.13 13.73 0.88
CA SER A 790 -17.49 13.69 -0.53
C SER A 790 -18.99 13.48 -0.73
N GLN A 791 -19.48 13.68 -1.95
CA GLN A 791 -20.86 13.35 -2.35
C GLN A 791 -20.96 11.90 -2.86
N ASP A 792 -19.83 11.29 -3.24
CA ASP A 792 -19.74 9.91 -3.69
C ASP A 792 -18.59 9.22 -2.95
N GLY A 793 -18.86 8.04 -2.39
CA GLY A 793 -17.85 7.22 -1.74
C GLY A 793 -16.74 6.72 -2.68
N GLN A 794 -16.98 6.75 -4.00
CA GLN A 794 -15.99 6.39 -5.02
C GLN A 794 -15.01 7.54 -5.36
N ASP A 795 -15.27 8.75 -4.91
CA ASP A 795 -14.38 9.87 -5.15
C ASP A 795 -12.98 9.63 -4.56
N GLU A 796 -11.96 10.04 -5.30
CA GLU A 796 -10.56 9.87 -4.97
C GLU A 796 -9.72 11.12 -5.28
N ASN A 797 -8.50 11.14 -4.81
CA ASN A 797 -7.48 12.07 -5.26
C ASN A 797 -6.66 11.42 -6.36
N THR A 798 -6.45 12.14 -7.46
CA THR A 798 -5.65 11.69 -8.60
C THR A 798 -4.56 12.69 -8.91
N LYS A 799 -3.65 12.33 -9.79
CA LYS A 799 -2.60 13.25 -10.25
C LYS A 799 -3.17 14.53 -10.88
N GLU A 800 -4.29 14.41 -11.62
CA GLU A 800 -4.99 15.52 -12.25
C GLU A 800 -5.78 16.36 -11.24
N TYR A 801 -6.29 15.71 -10.18
CA TYR A 801 -7.09 16.32 -9.11
C TYR A 801 -6.56 15.93 -7.73
N PRO A 802 -5.33 16.35 -7.38
CA PRO A 802 -4.64 15.88 -6.16
C PRO A 802 -5.26 16.38 -4.86
N PHE A 803 -6.15 17.36 -4.93
CA PHE A 803 -6.83 18.02 -3.80
C PHE A 803 -8.35 17.98 -3.89
N ASN A 804 -8.90 16.98 -4.60
CA ASN A 804 -10.35 16.77 -4.70
C ASN A 804 -10.97 16.56 -3.31
N ILE A 805 -10.41 15.64 -2.55
CA ILE A 805 -10.82 15.30 -1.18
C ILE A 805 -9.70 15.67 -0.22
N ILE A 806 -9.89 16.75 0.50
CA ILE A 806 -8.96 17.25 1.51
C ILE A 806 -9.72 17.75 2.74
N PRO A 807 -9.11 17.79 3.92
CA PRO A 807 -9.71 18.38 5.10
C PRO A 807 -10.09 19.84 4.89
N ARG A 808 -11.31 20.19 5.25
CA ARG A 808 -11.86 21.57 5.17
C ARG A 808 -12.48 21.98 6.49
N SER A 809 -12.45 23.27 6.80
CA SER A 809 -13.14 23.80 7.97
C SER A 809 -14.64 23.60 7.84
N GLY A 810 -15.24 23.01 8.87
CA GLY A 810 -16.69 22.85 9.03
C GLY A 810 -17.27 23.93 9.95
N LYS A 811 -18.61 24.01 10.00
CA LYS A 811 -19.31 24.90 10.89
C LYS A 811 -19.75 24.19 12.16
N VAL A 812 -19.48 24.78 13.32
CA VAL A 812 -19.98 24.32 14.61
C VAL A 812 -20.55 25.52 15.37
N HIS A 813 -21.75 25.38 15.91
CA HIS A 813 -22.41 26.40 16.72
C HIS A 813 -22.46 25.95 18.17
N MET A 814 -22.20 26.87 19.07
CA MET A 814 -22.27 26.63 20.51
C MET A 814 -23.57 27.22 21.04
N GLU A 815 -24.32 26.42 21.77
CA GLU A 815 -25.55 26.82 22.47
C GLU A 815 -25.42 26.56 23.97
N ASN A 816 -26.39 27.03 24.75
CA ASN A 816 -26.45 26.85 26.21
C ASN A 816 -25.12 27.14 26.91
N ASN A 817 -24.51 28.29 26.57
CA ASN A 817 -23.23 28.73 27.14
C ASN A 817 -22.09 27.70 26.95
N GLY A 818 -22.11 26.97 25.83
CA GLY A 818 -21.13 25.95 25.48
C GLY A 818 -21.39 24.55 26.07
N ALA A 819 -22.58 24.32 26.60
CA ALA A 819 -23.00 22.98 27.02
C ALA A 819 -23.63 22.17 25.86
N ARG A 820 -23.86 22.77 24.72
CA ARG A 820 -24.36 22.11 23.51
C ARG A 820 -23.61 22.61 22.28
N LEU A 821 -23.24 21.65 21.41
CA LEU A 821 -22.67 21.93 20.09
C LEU A 821 -23.64 21.41 19.02
N CYS A 822 -23.84 22.21 17.97
CA CYS A 822 -24.63 21.83 16.80
C CYS A 822 -23.76 21.91 15.55
N PHE A 823 -23.81 20.94 14.69
CA PHE A 823 -22.96 20.84 13.49
C PHE A 823 -23.61 19.98 12.40
N PRO A 824 -23.39 20.28 11.12
CA PRO A 824 -23.85 19.44 10.03
C PRO A 824 -22.94 18.22 9.87
N VAL A 825 -23.54 17.07 9.63
CA VAL A 825 -22.87 15.80 9.25
C VAL A 825 -23.25 15.49 7.82
N GLU A 826 -22.31 15.68 6.91
CA GLU A 826 -22.53 15.45 5.47
C GLU A 826 -22.53 13.95 5.12
N PRO A 827 -23.03 13.56 3.92
CA PRO A 827 -22.82 12.22 3.39
C PRO A 827 -21.34 11.90 3.32
N PHE A 828 -20.99 10.63 3.43
CA PHE A 828 -19.62 10.15 3.27
C PHE A 828 -18.60 11.09 3.94
N SER A 829 -18.71 11.26 5.27
CA SER A 829 -17.92 12.29 5.97
C SER A 829 -17.27 11.81 7.25
N ILE A 830 -16.09 12.38 7.50
CA ILE A 830 -15.36 12.28 8.76
C ILE A 830 -15.28 13.68 9.34
N ASN A 831 -15.88 13.86 10.51
CA ASN A 831 -16.00 15.13 11.19
C ASN A 831 -15.23 15.09 12.50
N ILE A 832 -14.30 16.01 12.71
CA ILE A 832 -13.54 16.14 13.95
C ILE A 832 -13.77 17.52 14.54
N ILE A 833 -14.36 17.56 15.72
CA ILE A 833 -14.58 18.78 16.49
C ILE A 833 -13.52 18.85 17.58
N THR A 834 -12.73 19.91 17.57
CA THR A 834 -11.79 20.27 18.63
C THR A 834 -12.42 21.31 19.52
N ALA A 835 -12.68 20.96 20.76
CA ALA A 835 -13.33 21.81 21.72
C ALA A 835 -12.42 22.13 22.92
N LYS A 836 -12.20 23.42 23.23
CA LYS A 836 -11.46 23.85 24.43
C LYS A 836 -12.43 23.88 25.60
N LEU A 837 -12.17 23.11 26.64
CA LEU A 837 -12.99 23.08 27.86
C LEU A 837 -12.78 24.34 28.69
N LYS A 838 -13.86 24.77 29.42
CA LYS A 838 -13.80 25.90 30.34
C LYS A 838 -13.09 25.57 31.60
#